data_1d36916f1887707c3347d31b0c130089
#
_entry.id   1d36916f1887707c3347d31b0c130089
#
_cell.length_a   1.000
_cell.length_b   1.000
_cell.length_c   1.000
_cell.angle_alpha   90.00
_cell.angle_beta   90.00
_cell.angle_gamma   90.00
#
_symmetry.space_group_name_H-M   'P 1'
#
loop_
_entity.id
_entity.type
_entity.pdbx_description
1 polymer ?
#
loop_
_entity_poly.entity_id
_entity_poly.type
_entity_poly.pdbx_seq_one_letter_code
_entity_poly.pdbx_strand_id
1 'polypeptide(L)'
;NIVVTSGALKAEARLDFLPELRPLIATGVIEGVLNLRNLDPRALVPARASDGFEQELRHFSRDWNDGKASAGARAAFYLKGRIKGDFLLTAAYDSDKDTRERLFRDIQPDEYYPVYGDSAVRGYDAQSTGRLYVRVDKGRSWLLAGDFTPQAAGDVRRLSNYSRSLTGVKGHWENARASVNAFATRDTTRQVIEELRANGTSGPYQLGTQGALVNSEKVEIVTRDRNQPSLVLASLPQARFSDYEIEPLTGRILFRSPVASVDRDLNPVFVRVTYEVDQGGAEFWVGGVDAQVKVGERVEVGGTFVKDENPQKPFTLAGAHVAAKLGESTVVVAEVARTESGTDGLTGDAARFEVKHESKDLKAQAFVARSDRAFDNPGAWVTQGRAEAGGRAEYRLREGTQLRAEALRTEDLATGSVRDGAMAAVTQQLGPDFTVELGLRHAAEKGAASPVPPVAGSPAPQAMPDEVTTARARLTGKLPFAAGASVYGEAEVDVEEAGRRILAVGGEYALPNRGRLYGRHEFVSSITGPYGLNATERQNTSAIGVDFDYMKDGRVFSEYRIRDAMSGGDAEAAFGLKNLWTLAPGLRVGTTLERVHALSGTGRNENTAGAVALEYTANPLWKGTTRLELRDASTSESILFTVGLAAKIDRDWTALARNAYSLQRAKDGGSERLVERLQAGLAWRDSETNRWNALARVEHRLEQDDMQAGVQLKSATTLVSIHADWQPRRPFLVSGRYAAKWTTDKSNGLATRYRAQVVGARATWEFAPRWDIGFVTSLLVGESLDSRQYGLGLELGYLVTTNLWVSAGYTLLGYRDADLAGADYTAKGPYVRLRYKFDETLLDGVGAGPRGSAAEATR
;
A
#
# COMPACT_ATOMS: atom_id res chain seq x y z
N ASN A 1 -5.18 0.51 -27.60
CA ASN A 1 -5.48 0.99 -28.96
C ASN A 1 -4.50 2.10 -29.35
N ILE A 2 -3.91 2.01 -30.53
CA ILE A 2 -3.14 3.11 -31.14
C ILE A 2 -4.07 3.79 -32.12
N VAL A 3 -4.27 5.09 -31.92
CA VAL A 3 -5.05 5.92 -32.82
C VAL A 3 -4.09 6.86 -33.55
N VAL A 4 -4.01 6.73 -34.85
CA VAL A 4 -3.22 7.63 -35.72
C VAL A 4 -4.19 8.53 -36.46
N THR A 5 -4.00 9.83 -36.32
CA THR A 5 -4.79 10.84 -37.04
C THR A 5 -3.92 11.66 -37.96
N SER A 6 -4.33 11.84 -39.22
CA SER A 6 -3.68 12.71 -40.17
C SER A 6 -4.79 13.52 -40.88
N GLY A 7 -5.00 14.77 -40.48
CA GLY A 7 -6.10 15.58 -40.92
C GLY A 7 -7.46 14.97 -40.60
N ALA A 8 -8.30 14.76 -41.61
CA ALA A 8 -9.61 14.12 -41.46
C ALA A 8 -9.56 12.58 -41.43
N LEU A 9 -8.40 11.99 -41.69
CA LEU A 9 -8.21 10.55 -41.69
C LEU A 9 -7.84 10.05 -40.26
N LYS A 10 -8.57 9.06 -39.79
CA LYS A 10 -8.37 8.38 -38.53
C LYS A 10 -8.20 6.90 -38.79
N ALA A 11 -7.08 6.33 -38.37
CA ALA A 11 -6.85 4.90 -38.36
C ALA A 11 -6.69 4.42 -36.89
N GLU A 12 -7.39 3.37 -36.53
CA GLU A 12 -7.31 2.77 -35.19
C GLU A 12 -6.79 1.35 -35.33
N ALA A 13 -5.69 1.07 -34.59
CA ALA A 13 -5.13 -0.26 -34.50
C ALA A 13 -5.19 -0.72 -33.05
N ARG A 14 -5.74 -1.91 -32.84
CA ARG A 14 -5.71 -2.59 -31.54
C ARG A 14 -4.46 -3.45 -31.48
N LEU A 15 -3.56 -3.11 -30.58
CA LEU A 15 -2.42 -3.94 -30.25
C LEU A 15 -2.76 -4.78 -29.02
N ASP A 16 -2.89 -6.07 -29.22
CA ASP A 16 -2.93 -7.02 -28.13
C ASP A 16 -1.47 -7.43 -27.85
N PHE A 17 -0.92 -6.99 -26.72
CA PHE A 17 0.37 -7.47 -26.25
C PHE A 17 0.16 -8.89 -25.71
N LEU A 18 0.47 -9.86 -26.52
CA LEU A 18 0.67 -11.21 -26.01
C LEU A 18 1.97 -11.22 -25.20
N PRO A 19 1.97 -11.79 -23.98
CA PRO A 19 3.21 -11.95 -23.25
C PRO A 19 4.20 -12.71 -24.13
N GLU A 20 5.41 -12.18 -24.24
CA GLU A 20 6.47 -12.82 -25.03
C GLU A 20 6.73 -14.22 -24.44
N LEU A 21 6.41 -15.25 -25.20
CA LEU A 21 6.58 -16.63 -24.79
C LEU A 21 8.06 -16.99 -24.88
N ARG A 22 8.81 -16.69 -23.84
CA ARG A 22 10.22 -17.02 -23.72
C ARG A 22 10.42 -18.53 -23.46
N PRO A 23 11.54 -19.10 -23.92
CA PRO A 23 11.92 -20.43 -23.45
C PRO A 23 12.02 -20.43 -21.93
N LEU A 24 11.75 -21.58 -21.31
CA LEU A 24 11.76 -21.71 -19.87
C LEU A 24 13.14 -21.36 -19.31
N ILE A 25 13.17 -20.42 -18.38
CA ILE A 25 14.32 -20.14 -17.53
C ILE A 25 13.99 -20.77 -16.17
N ALA A 26 14.91 -21.58 -15.68
CA ALA A 26 14.76 -22.23 -14.38
C ALA A 26 16.09 -22.11 -13.62
N THR A 27 16.02 -21.79 -12.35
CA THR A 27 17.15 -21.84 -11.44
C THR A 27 16.67 -22.13 -10.04
N GLY A 28 17.36 -22.98 -9.31
CA GLY A 28 16.99 -23.26 -7.94
C GLY A 28 17.92 -24.22 -7.22
N VAL A 29 17.68 -24.30 -5.92
CA VAL A 29 18.35 -25.22 -5.01
C VAL A 29 17.33 -25.86 -4.09
N ILE A 30 17.45 -27.16 -3.90
CA ILE A 30 16.73 -27.92 -2.88
C ILE A 30 17.77 -28.59 -1.99
N GLU A 31 17.73 -28.33 -0.71
CA GLU A 31 18.57 -28.96 0.28
C GLU A 31 17.70 -29.65 1.31
N GLY A 32 18.06 -30.88 1.69
CA GLY A 32 17.38 -31.64 2.73
C GLY A 32 18.38 -32.27 3.68
N VAL A 33 18.05 -32.32 4.95
CA VAL A 33 18.81 -33.02 6.00
C VAL A 33 17.87 -33.92 6.76
N LEU A 34 18.27 -35.16 6.93
CA LEU A 34 17.58 -36.17 7.73
C LEU A 34 18.52 -36.65 8.83
N ASN A 35 18.11 -36.44 10.08
CA ASN A 35 18.84 -36.93 11.23
C ASN A 35 18.29 -38.31 11.64
N LEU A 36 19.10 -39.35 11.51
CA LEU A 36 18.68 -40.72 11.67
C LEU A 36 18.48 -41.18 13.13
N ARG A 37 18.92 -40.36 14.09
CA ARG A 37 18.79 -40.72 15.51
C ARG A 37 17.41 -40.39 16.10
N ASN A 38 16.75 -39.35 15.62
CA ASN A 38 15.47 -38.85 16.15
C ASN A 38 14.43 -38.76 15.05
N LEU A 39 14.14 -39.85 14.39
CA LEU A 39 13.10 -39.90 13.36
C LEU A 39 11.71 -39.85 13.99
N ASP A 40 11.19 -38.65 14.16
CA ASP A 40 9.77 -38.43 14.43
C ASP A 40 9.09 -37.79 13.21
N PRO A 41 8.25 -38.53 12.50
CA PRO A 41 7.57 -38.01 11.31
C PRO A 41 6.66 -36.82 11.58
N ARG A 42 6.31 -36.56 12.86
CA ARG A 42 5.45 -35.45 13.27
C ARG A 42 6.23 -34.15 13.54
N ALA A 43 7.56 -34.20 13.52
CA ALA A 43 8.43 -33.07 13.86
C ALA A 43 8.90 -32.26 12.62
N LEU A 44 8.27 -32.41 11.46
CA LEU A 44 8.55 -31.60 10.28
C LEU A 44 7.95 -30.20 10.47
N VAL A 45 8.72 -29.27 11.01
CA VAL A 45 8.30 -27.89 11.20
C VAL A 45 9.25 -26.97 10.40
N PRO A 46 8.73 -26.10 9.56
CA PRO A 46 9.57 -25.13 8.86
C PRO A 46 10.20 -24.16 9.88
N ALA A 47 11.48 -23.91 9.73
CA ALA A 47 12.22 -22.98 10.54
C ALA A 47 11.70 -21.53 10.34
N ARG A 48 11.58 -20.77 11.41
CA ARG A 48 11.27 -19.35 11.38
C ARG A 48 12.49 -18.55 11.77
N ALA A 49 12.97 -17.70 10.88
CA ALA A 49 14.03 -16.77 11.20
C ALA A 49 13.45 -15.47 11.75
N SER A 50 13.82 -15.06 12.93
CA SER A 50 13.39 -13.79 13.50
C SER A 50 14.38 -12.66 13.21
N ASP A 51 15.67 -12.95 13.10
CA ASP A 51 16.69 -11.97 12.72
C ASP A 51 17.87 -12.59 11.97
N GLY A 52 18.80 -11.74 11.52
CA GLY A 52 19.96 -12.19 10.75
C GLY A 52 20.91 -13.06 11.56
N PHE A 53 20.95 -12.93 12.89
CA PHE A 53 21.76 -13.79 13.73
C PHE A 53 21.17 -15.21 13.84
N GLU A 54 19.86 -15.34 13.95
CA GLU A 54 19.19 -16.63 13.92
C GLU A 54 19.31 -17.32 12.57
N GLN A 55 19.31 -16.55 11.47
CA GLN A 55 19.65 -17.09 10.16
C GLN A 55 21.06 -17.66 10.11
N GLU A 56 22.05 -16.97 10.67
CA GLU A 56 23.42 -17.47 10.78
C GLU A 56 23.49 -18.70 11.67
N LEU A 57 22.79 -18.72 12.80
CA LEU A 57 22.68 -19.90 13.66
C LEU A 57 22.09 -21.10 12.92
N ARG A 58 21.06 -20.89 12.10
CA ARG A 58 20.44 -21.96 11.32
C ARG A 58 21.33 -22.47 10.23
N HIS A 59 22.02 -21.59 9.51
CA HIS A 59 23.05 -22.00 8.57
C HIS A 59 24.12 -22.82 9.22
N PHE A 60 24.40 -22.52 10.46
CA PHE A 60 25.43 -23.14 11.24
C PHE A 60 25.01 -24.50 11.84
N SER A 61 23.85 -24.56 12.50
CA SER A 61 23.34 -25.77 13.13
C SER A 61 22.70 -26.73 12.13
N ARG A 62 22.18 -26.18 11.02
CA ARG A 62 21.38 -26.90 10.01
C ARG A 62 20.19 -27.63 10.58
N ASP A 63 19.75 -27.18 11.73
CA ASP A 63 18.69 -27.79 12.48
C ASP A 63 17.51 -26.83 12.55
N TRP A 64 16.35 -27.42 12.54
CA TRP A 64 15.10 -26.72 12.35
C TRP A 64 14.22 -27.03 13.56
N ASN A 65 13.42 -26.06 13.98
CA ASN A 65 12.63 -26.14 15.18
C ASN A 65 13.50 -26.24 16.46
N ASP A 66 14.42 -25.28 16.66
CA ASP A 66 15.35 -25.20 17.77
C ASP A 66 16.15 -26.51 17.99
N GLY A 67 16.41 -27.20 16.89
CA GLY A 67 17.17 -28.42 16.89
C GLY A 67 16.44 -29.67 17.32
N LYS A 68 15.16 -29.60 17.51
CA LYS A 68 14.32 -30.75 17.86
C LYS A 68 13.78 -31.50 16.66
N ALA A 69 13.97 -30.96 15.45
CA ALA A 69 13.48 -31.60 14.24
C ALA A 69 14.41 -32.73 13.78
N SER A 70 13.83 -33.86 13.47
CA SER A 70 14.52 -35.00 12.88
C SER A 70 14.84 -34.80 11.40
N ALA A 71 14.13 -33.93 10.72
CA ALA A 71 14.34 -33.59 9.31
C ALA A 71 14.13 -32.11 9.06
N GLY A 72 14.87 -31.58 8.10
CA GLY A 72 14.72 -30.23 7.60
C GLY A 72 14.93 -30.17 6.11
N ALA A 73 14.22 -29.26 5.42
CA ALA A 73 14.41 -29.01 4.02
C ALA A 73 14.40 -27.51 3.72
N ARG A 74 15.29 -27.11 2.83
CA ARG A 74 15.33 -25.78 2.24
C ARG A 74 15.08 -25.92 0.74
N ALA A 75 14.22 -25.09 0.21
CA ALA A 75 14.05 -24.96 -1.23
C ALA A 75 13.97 -23.50 -1.60
N ALA A 76 14.73 -23.10 -2.61
CA ALA A 76 14.62 -21.78 -3.20
C ALA A 76 14.74 -21.92 -4.72
N PHE A 77 13.74 -21.42 -5.47
CA PHE A 77 13.75 -21.49 -6.91
C PHE A 77 12.99 -20.37 -7.59
N TYR A 78 13.36 -20.11 -8.81
CA TYR A 78 12.65 -19.24 -9.74
C TYR A 78 12.51 -19.93 -11.10
N LEU A 79 11.30 -19.93 -11.63
CA LEU A 79 10.92 -20.50 -12.92
C LEU A 79 10.10 -19.48 -13.70
N LYS A 80 10.45 -19.26 -14.96
CA LYS A 80 9.60 -18.45 -15.85
C LYS A 80 9.77 -18.94 -17.29
N GLY A 81 8.67 -19.24 -17.92
CA GLY A 81 8.67 -19.60 -19.34
C GLY A 81 7.48 -20.42 -19.75
N ARG A 82 7.53 -20.87 -20.98
CA ARG A 82 6.48 -21.62 -21.62
C ARG A 82 6.55 -23.09 -21.22
N ILE A 83 5.41 -23.65 -20.82
CA ILE A 83 5.25 -25.07 -20.53
C ILE A 83 4.08 -25.62 -21.35
N LYS A 84 4.17 -26.86 -21.82
CA LYS A 84 3.07 -27.60 -22.51
C LYS A 84 2.28 -26.73 -23.52
N GLY A 85 2.95 -26.17 -24.51
CA GLY A 85 2.31 -25.39 -25.58
C GLY A 85 2.00 -23.95 -25.16
N ASP A 86 0.76 -23.59 -24.81
CA ASP A 86 0.31 -22.21 -24.64
C ASP A 86 0.29 -21.72 -23.18
N PHE A 87 0.80 -22.50 -22.25
CA PHE A 87 0.85 -22.09 -20.85
C PHE A 87 2.13 -21.33 -20.54
N LEU A 88 2.01 -20.17 -19.92
CA LEU A 88 3.14 -19.44 -19.34
C LEU A 88 3.17 -19.70 -17.83
N LEU A 89 4.25 -20.27 -17.34
CA LEU A 89 4.51 -20.48 -15.92
C LEU A 89 5.44 -19.38 -15.40
N THR A 90 5.08 -18.76 -14.30
CA THR A 90 6.00 -17.96 -13.49
C THR A 90 5.90 -18.48 -12.06
N ALA A 91 6.99 -18.96 -11.50
CA ALA A 91 7.00 -19.49 -10.16
C ALA A 91 8.26 -19.08 -9.40
N ALA A 92 8.11 -18.76 -8.14
CA ALA A 92 9.20 -18.52 -7.20
C ALA A 92 8.85 -19.10 -5.84
N TYR A 93 9.82 -19.69 -5.20
CA TYR A 93 9.69 -20.22 -3.85
C TYR A 93 10.97 -19.99 -3.06
N ASP A 94 10.83 -19.60 -1.81
CA ASP A 94 11.93 -19.54 -0.87
C ASP A 94 11.43 -19.97 0.51
N SER A 95 11.87 -21.13 0.97
CA SER A 95 11.48 -21.67 2.28
C SER A 95 11.99 -20.83 3.45
N ASP A 96 13.08 -20.12 3.26
CA ASP A 96 13.71 -19.30 4.28
C ASP A 96 13.11 -17.88 4.34
N LYS A 97 12.20 -17.56 3.42
CA LYS A 97 11.53 -16.27 3.41
C LYS A 97 10.68 -16.10 4.66
N ASP A 98 10.99 -15.08 5.44
CA ASP A 98 10.17 -14.71 6.59
C ASP A 98 8.91 -13.97 6.13
N THR A 99 7.76 -14.52 6.47
CA THR A 99 6.46 -13.96 6.11
C THR A 99 5.89 -12.99 7.16
N ARG A 100 6.45 -12.97 8.36
CA ARG A 100 5.96 -12.16 9.48
C ARG A 100 6.78 -10.90 9.73
N GLU A 101 8.10 -10.95 9.57
CA GLU A 101 8.99 -9.80 9.76
C GLU A 101 9.22 -9.03 8.47
N ARG A 102 8.18 -8.43 7.93
CA ARG A 102 8.26 -7.61 6.72
C ARG A 102 9.04 -6.32 6.92
N LEU A 103 9.21 -5.90 8.16
CA LEU A 103 9.89 -4.65 8.53
C LEU A 103 11.42 -4.72 8.43
N PHE A 104 11.98 -5.90 8.58
CA PHE A 104 13.42 -6.10 8.78
C PHE A 104 14.01 -7.14 7.81
N ARG A 105 13.58 -7.11 6.58
CA ARG A 105 14.16 -7.96 5.53
C ARG A 105 15.64 -7.67 5.34
N ASP A 106 16.35 -8.67 4.84
CA ASP A 106 17.71 -8.50 4.34
C ASP A 106 17.80 -7.35 3.34
N ILE A 107 18.99 -6.74 3.25
CA ILE A 107 19.22 -5.68 2.29
C ILE A 107 18.93 -6.23 0.89
N GLN A 108 17.84 -5.75 0.30
CA GLN A 108 17.51 -6.02 -1.09
C GLN A 108 17.70 -4.71 -1.86
N PRO A 109 18.67 -4.63 -2.76
CA PRO A 109 19.04 -3.39 -3.43
C PRO A 109 17.87 -2.71 -4.13
N ASP A 110 16.99 -3.51 -4.73
CA ASP A 110 15.87 -2.98 -5.52
C ASP A 110 14.67 -2.55 -4.67
N GLU A 111 14.56 -3.03 -3.44
CA GLU A 111 13.47 -2.68 -2.52
C GLU A 111 13.79 -1.47 -1.64
N TYR A 112 15.08 -1.33 -1.25
CA TYR A 112 15.49 -0.31 -0.28
C TYR A 112 16.16 0.90 -0.92
N TYR A 113 16.58 0.78 -2.14
CA TYR A 113 17.28 1.83 -2.87
C TYR A 113 16.51 2.13 -4.15
N PRO A 114 15.58 3.09 -4.14
CA PRO A 114 15.04 3.63 -5.38
C PRO A 114 16.16 4.43 -6.07
N VAL A 115 17.12 3.68 -6.56
CA VAL A 115 18.30 4.18 -7.24
C VAL A 115 17.94 4.72 -8.63
N TYR A 116 16.70 4.52 -9.00
CA TYR A 116 16.12 4.98 -10.24
C TYR A 116 15.18 6.12 -9.93
N GLY A 117 15.63 7.32 -9.86
CA GLY A 117 14.81 8.50 -9.61
C GLY A 117 13.76 8.83 -10.68
N ASP A 118 13.37 7.87 -11.46
CA ASP A 118 12.18 7.88 -12.25
C ASP A 118 11.04 7.24 -11.42
N SER A 119 9.82 7.65 -11.69
CA SER A 119 8.60 7.07 -11.14
C SER A 119 8.33 5.64 -11.62
N ALA A 120 9.34 4.93 -12.11
CA ALA A 120 9.21 3.56 -12.56
C ALA A 120 9.03 2.65 -11.35
N VAL A 121 7.81 2.18 -11.15
CA VAL A 121 7.49 1.07 -10.26
C VAL A 121 8.07 -0.19 -10.89
N ARG A 122 9.20 -0.65 -10.42
CA ARG A 122 9.69 -1.98 -10.77
C ARG A 122 9.00 -2.99 -9.86
N GLY A 123 7.97 -3.62 -10.40
CA GLY A 123 7.46 -4.87 -9.86
C GLY A 123 8.37 -6.02 -10.28
N TYR A 124 8.67 -6.92 -9.36
CA TYR A 124 9.25 -8.20 -9.71
C TYR A 124 8.18 -9.12 -10.26
N ASP A 125 8.53 -9.93 -11.25
CA ASP A 125 7.60 -10.86 -11.90
C ASP A 125 6.97 -11.90 -10.96
N ALA A 126 7.57 -12.16 -9.81
CA ALA A 126 7.16 -13.20 -8.87
C ALA A 126 7.16 -12.69 -7.42
N GLN A 127 6.62 -11.50 -7.23
CA GLN A 127 6.58 -10.87 -5.91
C GLN A 127 5.42 -11.44 -5.09
N SER A 128 5.73 -12.03 -3.95
CA SER A 128 4.76 -12.44 -2.94
C SER A 128 5.32 -12.17 -1.55
N THR A 129 4.46 -11.82 -0.61
CA THR A 129 4.82 -11.76 0.81
C THR A 129 4.93 -13.17 1.39
N GLY A 130 4.22 -14.14 0.82
CA GLY A 130 4.36 -15.55 1.12
C GLY A 130 5.64 -16.16 0.57
N ARG A 131 5.94 -17.37 1.01
CA ARG A 131 7.09 -18.15 0.54
C ARG A 131 6.95 -18.63 -0.90
N LEU A 132 5.72 -18.80 -1.35
CA LEU A 132 5.39 -19.35 -2.66
C LEU A 132 4.71 -18.29 -3.52
N TYR A 133 5.18 -18.16 -4.73
CA TYR A 133 4.50 -17.50 -5.83
C TYR A 133 4.45 -18.46 -7.01
N VAL A 134 3.25 -18.74 -7.51
CA VAL A 134 3.06 -19.51 -8.76
C VAL A 134 1.95 -18.85 -9.55
N ARG A 135 2.24 -18.52 -10.79
CA ARG A 135 1.25 -18.03 -11.74
C ARG A 135 1.33 -18.82 -13.03
N VAL A 136 0.19 -19.30 -13.45
CA VAL A 136 0.01 -20.02 -14.71
C VAL A 136 -1.01 -19.29 -15.55
N ASP A 137 -0.59 -18.76 -16.68
CA ASP A 137 -1.44 -18.05 -17.62
C ASP A 137 -1.73 -18.92 -18.84
N LYS A 138 -3.00 -18.88 -19.31
CA LYS A 138 -3.44 -19.47 -20.58
C LYS A 138 -4.42 -18.51 -21.27
N GLY A 139 -3.96 -17.81 -22.30
CA GLY A 139 -4.75 -16.76 -22.95
C GLY A 139 -5.14 -15.67 -21.96
N ARG A 140 -6.45 -15.49 -21.71
CA ARG A 140 -6.96 -14.51 -20.72
C ARG A 140 -7.18 -15.12 -19.35
N SER A 141 -7.12 -16.43 -19.23
CA SER A 141 -7.32 -17.14 -17.97
C SER A 141 -6.00 -17.40 -17.25
N TRP A 142 -6.04 -17.37 -15.92
CA TRP A 142 -4.83 -17.60 -15.12
C TRP A 142 -5.18 -18.15 -13.74
N LEU A 143 -4.19 -18.84 -13.15
CA LEU A 143 -4.20 -19.29 -11.77
C LEU A 143 -2.98 -18.70 -11.05
N LEU A 144 -3.18 -18.14 -9.88
CA LEU A 144 -2.15 -17.52 -9.05
C LEU A 144 -2.18 -18.11 -7.65
N ALA A 145 -1.03 -18.55 -7.17
CA ALA A 145 -0.76 -18.77 -5.75
C ALA A 145 0.28 -17.77 -5.29
N GLY A 146 -0.06 -16.88 -4.36
CA GLY A 146 0.77 -15.76 -3.93
C GLY A 146 -0.09 -14.62 -3.40
N ASP A 147 0.43 -13.40 -3.46
CA ASP A 147 -0.31 -12.21 -3.04
C ASP A 147 -1.28 -11.76 -4.13
N PHE A 148 -2.49 -11.44 -3.72
CA PHE A 148 -3.53 -10.93 -4.61
C PHE A 148 -4.53 -10.06 -3.87
N THR A 149 -5.26 -9.27 -4.65
CA THR A 149 -6.44 -8.55 -4.18
C THR A 149 -7.66 -9.12 -4.91
N PRO A 150 -8.68 -9.60 -4.19
CA PRO A 150 -9.94 -9.99 -4.78
C PRO A 150 -10.71 -8.73 -5.19
N GLN A 151 -10.42 -8.16 -6.34
CA GLN A 151 -11.19 -7.03 -6.86
C GLN A 151 -12.33 -7.54 -7.73
N ALA A 152 -13.51 -6.97 -7.48
CA ALA A 152 -14.57 -6.99 -8.46
C ALA A 152 -14.18 -6.07 -9.63
N ALA A 153 -14.16 -6.57 -10.82
CA ALA A 153 -13.87 -5.74 -11.99
C ALA A 153 -15.05 -4.80 -12.29
N GLY A 154 -14.79 -3.48 -12.27
CA GLY A 154 -15.65 -2.47 -12.88
C GLY A 154 -16.57 -1.66 -11.94
N ASP A 155 -17.08 -0.53 -12.46
CA ASP A 155 -17.95 0.45 -11.79
C ASP A 155 -19.37 -0.08 -11.47
N VAL A 156 -19.71 -1.27 -11.94
CA VAL A 156 -21.06 -1.84 -11.84
C VAL A 156 -21.34 -2.34 -10.41
N ARG A 157 -20.30 -2.81 -9.71
CA ARG A 157 -20.40 -3.40 -8.36
C ARG A 157 -19.90 -2.43 -7.30
N ARG A 158 -20.82 -1.85 -6.55
CA ARG A 158 -20.52 -0.96 -5.42
C ARG A 158 -20.90 -1.52 -4.07
N LEU A 159 -21.89 -2.41 -4.01
CA LEU A 159 -22.36 -3.03 -2.78
C LEU A 159 -21.64 -4.33 -2.48
N SER A 160 -21.38 -5.12 -3.51
CA SER A 160 -20.79 -6.48 -3.43
C SER A 160 -19.29 -6.50 -3.75
N ASN A 161 -18.61 -5.35 -3.67
CA ASN A 161 -17.18 -5.27 -3.84
C ASN A 161 -16.45 -5.78 -2.58
N TYR A 162 -15.50 -6.69 -2.75
CA TYR A 162 -14.65 -7.19 -1.68
C TYR A 162 -13.19 -7.00 -2.06
N SER A 163 -12.48 -6.18 -1.31
CA SER A 163 -11.11 -5.80 -1.59
C SER A 163 -10.26 -5.90 -0.31
N ARG A 164 -9.38 -6.89 -0.27
CA ARG A 164 -8.37 -7.12 0.77
C ARG A 164 -7.04 -7.50 0.13
N SER A 165 -5.93 -7.26 0.81
CA SER A 165 -4.63 -7.78 0.40
C SER A 165 -4.41 -9.15 1.04
N LEU A 166 -4.55 -10.21 0.27
CA LEU A 166 -4.52 -11.59 0.72
C LEU A 166 -3.36 -12.36 0.10
N THR A 167 -2.86 -13.36 0.83
CA THR A 167 -1.86 -14.32 0.32
C THR A 167 -2.48 -15.71 0.29
N GLY A 168 -2.67 -16.29 -0.88
CA GLY A 168 -3.35 -17.57 -1.04
C GLY A 168 -3.43 -17.99 -2.51
N VAL A 169 -4.55 -18.55 -2.91
CA VAL A 169 -4.80 -18.98 -4.28
C VAL A 169 -5.94 -18.19 -4.89
N LYS A 170 -5.74 -17.68 -6.11
CA LYS A 170 -6.77 -17.00 -6.91
C LYS A 170 -6.74 -17.52 -8.34
N GLY A 171 -7.91 -17.88 -8.86
CA GLY A 171 -8.11 -18.23 -10.25
C GLY A 171 -8.98 -17.22 -10.98
N HIS A 172 -8.62 -16.94 -12.20
CA HIS A 172 -9.43 -16.16 -13.15
C HIS A 172 -9.63 -16.97 -14.40
N TRP A 173 -10.88 -17.19 -14.76
CA TRP A 173 -11.25 -17.82 -16.00
C TRP A 173 -12.12 -16.87 -16.83
N GLU A 174 -11.76 -16.68 -18.07
CA GLU A 174 -12.48 -15.76 -18.96
C GLU A 174 -12.61 -16.36 -20.36
N ASN A 175 -13.81 -16.24 -20.90
CA ASN A 175 -14.09 -16.47 -22.32
C ASN A 175 -14.85 -15.27 -22.93
N ALA A 176 -15.34 -15.39 -24.16
CA ALA A 176 -16.04 -14.31 -24.85
C ALA A 176 -17.33 -13.87 -24.13
N ARG A 177 -17.97 -14.74 -23.35
CA ARG A 177 -19.29 -14.52 -22.73
C ARG A 177 -19.29 -14.50 -21.22
N ALA A 178 -18.31 -15.11 -20.57
CA ALA A 178 -18.31 -15.26 -19.13
C ALA A 178 -16.92 -15.04 -18.54
N SER A 179 -16.88 -14.49 -17.33
CA SER A 179 -15.68 -14.46 -16.50
C SER A 179 -16.01 -14.91 -15.09
N VAL A 180 -15.09 -15.67 -14.49
CA VAL A 180 -15.20 -16.17 -13.12
C VAL A 180 -13.88 -15.91 -12.40
N ASN A 181 -13.95 -15.33 -11.22
CA ASN A 181 -12.84 -15.23 -10.28
C ASN A 181 -13.19 -16.06 -9.04
N ALA A 182 -12.26 -16.86 -8.58
CA ALA A 182 -12.40 -17.59 -7.33
C ALA A 182 -11.11 -17.46 -6.53
N PHE A 183 -11.22 -17.33 -5.21
CA PHE A 183 -10.05 -17.27 -4.35
C PHE A 183 -10.27 -17.97 -3.02
N ALA A 184 -9.18 -18.44 -2.43
CA ALA A 184 -9.15 -19.01 -1.10
C ALA A 184 -7.80 -18.74 -0.44
N THR A 185 -7.81 -18.45 0.84
CA THR A 185 -6.62 -18.24 1.67
C THR A 185 -6.84 -18.71 3.10
N ARG A 186 -5.75 -19.01 3.79
CA ARG A 186 -5.70 -19.10 5.26
C ARG A 186 -4.95 -17.89 5.79
N ASP A 187 -5.55 -17.20 6.71
CA ASP A 187 -5.09 -15.89 7.17
C ASP A 187 -5.14 -15.77 8.70
N THR A 188 -4.34 -14.88 9.26
CA THR A 188 -4.38 -14.45 10.67
C THR A 188 -4.65 -12.96 10.77
N THR A 189 -4.93 -12.29 9.65
CA THR A 189 -5.01 -10.83 9.58
C THR A 189 -6.46 -10.36 9.58
N ARG A 190 -6.64 -9.11 9.98
CA ARG A 190 -7.89 -8.38 9.79
C ARG A 190 -7.65 -7.12 8.97
N GLN A 191 -8.63 -6.78 8.16
CA GLN A 191 -8.61 -5.54 7.40
C GLN A 191 -8.96 -4.35 8.31
N VAL A 192 -8.21 -3.26 8.16
CA VAL A 192 -8.50 -1.96 8.75
C VAL A 192 -8.61 -0.93 7.62
N ILE A 193 -9.64 -0.08 7.72
CA ILE A 193 -9.84 1.04 6.80
C ILE A 193 -9.91 2.30 7.62
N GLU A 194 -9.05 3.25 7.31
CA GLU A 194 -9.02 4.56 7.94
C GLU A 194 -9.12 5.66 6.88
N GLU A 195 -9.93 6.66 7.15
CA GLU A 195 -10.00 7.88 6.34
C GLU A 195 -9.51 9.06 7.18
N LEU A 196 -8.35 9.56 6.80
CA LEU A 196 -7.70 10.68 7.44
C LEU A 196 -8.00 11.96 6.64
N ARG A 197 -8.44 13.01 7.31
CA ARG A 197 -8.66 14.30 6.64
C ARG A 197 -7.36 14.84 6.07
N ALA A 198 -7.33 15.17 4.78
CA ALA A 198 -6.20 15.85 4.19
C ALA A 198 -6.07 17.26 4.77
N ASN A 199 -4.86 17.68 5.04
CA ASN A 199 -4.56 18.94 5.75
C ASN A 199 -3.74 19.93 4.91
N GLY A 200 -3.57 19.69 3.62
CA GLY A 200 -2.79 20.55 2.73
C GLY A 200 -1.29 20.31 2.79
N THR A 201 -0.84 19.25 3.50
CA THR A 201 0.58 18.88 3.60
C THR A 201 0.84 17.50 3.02
N SER A 202 2.11 17.13 2.86
CA SER A 202 2.51 15.78 2.50
C SER A 202 2.35 14.76 3.64
N GLY A 203 1.98 15.17 4.83
CA GLY A 203 1.84 14.34 6.02
C GLY A 203 2.77 14.78 7.16
N PRO A 204 3.14 13.90 8.08
CA PRO A 204 2.77 12.49 8.13
C PRO A 204 1.30 12.25 8.47
N TYR A 205 0.69 11.33 7.75
CA TYR A 205 -0.64 10.81 8.10
C TYR A 205 -0.43 9.57 8.95
N GLN A 206 -0.82 9.64 10.22
CA GLN A 206 -0.59 8.58 11.19
C GLN A 206 -1.72 7.58 11.16
N LEU A 207 -1.41 6.30 10.97
CA LEU A 207 -2.37 5.22 11.13
C LEU A 207 -2.68 5.02 12.62
N GLY A 208 -3.95 4.86 12.94
CA GLY A 208 -4.43 4.70 14.31
C GLY A 208 -4.15 3.31 14.89
N THR A 209 -4.06 2.28 14.04
CA THR A 209 -3.81 0.91 14.46
C THR A 209 -2.35 0.53 14.25
N GLN A 210 -1.68 0.10 15.32
CA GLN A 210 -0.32 -0.42 15.24
C GLN A 210 -0.30 -1.83 14.66
N GLY A 211 0.84 -2.23 14.07
CA GLY A 211 1.02 -3.56 13.52
C GLY A 211 0.51 -3.74 12.09
N ALA A 212 0.37 -2.63 11.35
CA ALA A 212 0.06 -2.70 9.93
C ALA A 212 1.10 -3.54 9.18
N LEU A 213 0.62 -4.49 8.40
CA LEU A 213 1.49 -5.31 7.55
C LEU A 213 1.95 -4.50 6.35
N VAL A 214 3.25 -4.36 6.20
CA VAL A 214 3.87 -3.66 5.07
C VAL A 214 3.56 -4.37 3.76
N ASN A 215 3.30 -3.61 2.71
CA ASN A 215 2.82 -4.05 1.39
C ASN A 215 1.37 -4.60 1.39
N SER A 216 0.66 -4.50 2.48
CA SER A 216 -0.78 -4.74 2.50
C SER A 216 -1.58 -3.46 2.30
N GLU A 217 -0.94 -2.32 2.46
CA GLU A 217 -1.60 -1.03 2.38
C GLU A 217 -1.98 -0.67 0.93
N LYS A 218 -3.16 -0.09 0.82
CA LYS A 218 -3.69 0.56 -0.37
C LYS A 218 -4.07 1.97 0.04
N VAL A 219 -3.44 2.95 -0.59
CA VAL A 219 -3.66 4.37 -0.30
C VAL A 219 -4.40 5.00 -1.45
N GLU A 220 -5.49 5.71 -1.14
CA GLU A 220 -6.32 6.42 -2.09
C GLU A 220 -6.58 7.85 -1.60
N ILE A 221 -6.49 8.82 -2.50
CA ILE A 221 -6.96 10.17 -2.23
C ILE A 221 -8.41 10.24 -2.67
N VAL A 222 -9.29 10.46 -1.71
CA VAL A 222 -10.75 10.43 -1.89
C VAL A 222 -11.32 11.82 -1.75
N THR A 223 -12.05 12.29 -2.75
CA THR A 223 -12.81 13.53 -2.68
C THR A 223 -14.27 13.20 -2.44
N ARG A 224 -14.85 13.72 -1.37
CA ARG A 224 -16.25 13.54 -1.02
C ARG A 224 -17.03 14.81 -1.28
N ASP A 225 -18.29 14.67 -1.69
CA ASP A 225 -19.17 15.82 -1.85
C ASP A 225 -19.34 16.52 -0.49
N ARG A 226 -19.11 17.84 -0.46
CA ARG A 226 -19.22 18.63 0.78
C ARG A 226 -20.65 18.65 1.36
N ASN A 227 -21.61 18.43 0.51
CA ASN A 227 -23.04 18.53 0.81
C ASN A 227 -23.64 17.16 1.11
N GLN A 228 -23.06 16.13 0.49
CA GLN A 228 -23.40 14.73 0.68
C GLN A 228 -22.12 13.94 0.96
N PRO A 229 -21.61 13.92 2.19
CA PRO A 229 -20.33 13.28 2.53
C PRO A 229 -20.26 11.78 2.22
N SER A 230 -21.41 11.12 2.09
CA SER A 230 -21.49 9.73 1.62
C SER A 230 -21.15 9.55 0.14
N LEU A 231 -21.28 10.62 -0.66
CA LEU A 231 -20.99 10.59 -2.09
C LEU A 231 -19.49 10.82 -2.33
N VAL A 232 -18.86 9.84 -2.94
CA VAL A 232 -17.49 9.95 -3.41
C VAL A 232 -17.50 10.49 -4.83
N LEU A 233 -16.92 11.68 -5.01
CA LEU A 233 -16.81 12.34 -6.30
C LEU A 233 -15.61 11.82 -7.10
N ALA A 234 -14.51 11.55 -6.42
CA ALA A 234 -13.30 11.03 -7.03
C ALA A 234 -12.53 10.13 -6.06
N SER A 235 -11.89 9.09 -6.57
CA SER A 235 -10.90 8.30 -5.87
C SER A 235 -9.69 8.12 -6.78
N LEU A 236 -8.52 8.51 -6.26
CA LEU A 236 -7.25 8.45 -6.97
C LEU A 236 -6.33 7.50 -6.21
N PRO A 237 -6.11 6.27 -6.71
CA PRO A 237 -5.16 5.35 -6.10
C PRO A 237 -3.75 5.92 -6.19
N GLN A 238 -2.99 5.74 -5.12
CA GLN A 238 -1.62 6.20 -4.99
C GLN A 238 -0.67 5.02 -5.05
N ALA A 239 0.45 5.19 -5.75
CA ALA A 239 1.48 4.18 -5.89
C ALA A 239 2.58 4.39 -4.84
N ARG A 240 2.90 3.34 -4.09
CA ARG A 240 4.02 3.35 -3.15
C ARG A 240 5.34 3.62 -3.89
N PHE A 241 6.25 4.35 -3.26
CA PHE A 241 7.53 4.84 -3.78
C PHE A 241 7.43 5.88 -4.90
N SER A 242 6.32 6.00 -5.60
CA SER A 242 6.06 7.04 -6.60
C SER A 242 5.35 8.23 -5.98
N ASP A 243 4.25 8.00 -5.29
CA ASP A 243 3.38 9.05 -4.75
C ASP A 243 3.51 9.20 -3.25
N TYR A 244 3.77 8.11 -2.53
CA TYR A 244 3.95 8.11 -1.08
C TYR A 244 5.01 7.11 -0.63
N GLU A 245 5.47 7.29 0.60
CA GLU A 245 6.26 6.34 1.37
C GLU A 245 5.54 6.03 2.69
N ILE A 246 5.58 4.79 3.12
CA ILE A 246 5.14 4.41 4.45
C ILE A 246 6.36 4.10 5.31
N GLU A 247 6.41 4.68 6.50
CA GLU A 247 7.40 4.35 7.50
C GLU A 247 6.93 3.11 8.26
N PRO A 248 7.60 1.98 8.08
CA PRO A 248 7.08 0.70 8.56
C PRO A 248 7.01 0.59 10.09
N LEU A 249 7.86 1.33 10.82
CA LEU A 249 7.98 1.23 12.28
C LEU A 249 6.89 2.01 13.01
N THR A 250 6.45 3.12 12.43
CA THR A 250 5.48 4.02 13.06
C THR A 250 4.12 4.00 12.38
N GLY A 251 3.98 3.39 11.20
CA GLY A 251 2.76 3.42 10.41
C GLY A 251 2.45 4.80 9.83
N ARG A 252 3.46 5.66 9.65
CA ARG A 252 3.28 6.99 9.08
C ARG A 252 3.35 6.95 7.57
N ILE A 253 2.41 7.62 6.94
CA ILE A 253 2.38 7.81 5.50
C ILE A 253 2.84 9.22 5.17
N LEU A 254 3.85 9.31 4.31
CA LEU A 254 4.40 10.55 3.80
C LEU A 254 4.21 10.59 2.29
N PHE A 255 3.43 11.53 1.81
CA PHE A 255 3.29 11.78 0.38
C PHE A 255 4.51 12.55 -0.16
N ARG A 256 4.80 12.34 -1.42
CA ARG A 256 5.84 13.11 -2.12
C ARG A 256 5.37 14.50 -2.52
N SER A 257 4.07 14.74 -2.49
CA SER A 257 3.46 16.04 -2.78
C SER A 257 2.39 16.33 -1.74
N PRO A 258 2.16 17.59 -1.39
CA PRO A 258 1.09 17.98 -0.51
C PRO A 258 -0.26 17.48 -1.01
N VAL A 259 -1.09 16.97 -0.12
CA VAL A 259 -2.46 16.55 -0.40
C VAL A 259 -3.37 17.70 -0.02
N ALA A 260 -3.98 18.33 -1.02
CA ALA A 260 -4.94 19.43 -0.80
C ALA A 260 -6.06 18.95 0.12
N SER A 261 -6.51 19.81 1.01
CA SER A 261 -7.59 19.47 1.95
C SER A 261 -8.97 19.60 1.36
N VAL A 262 -9.08 20.33 0.27
CA VAL A 262 -10.30 20.52 -0.52
C VAL A 262 -9.95 20.56 -2.02
N ASP A 263 -10.93 20.20 -2.84
CA ASP A 263 -10.83 20.36 -4.29
C ASP A 263 -11.22 21.79 -4.74
N ARG A 264 -11.39 21.98 -6.07
CA ARG A 264 -11.77 23.29 -6.65
C ARG A 264 -13.12 23.80 -6.17
N ASP A 265 -14.04 22.89 -5.88
CA ASP A 265 -15.41 23.19 -5.49
C ASP A 265 -15.57 23.18 -3.96
N LEU A 266 -14.45 23.21 -3.23
CA LEU A 266 -14.37 23.12 -1.76
C LEU A 266 -14.88 21.79 -1.20
N ASN A 267 -14.90 20.76 -2.00
CA ASN A 267 -15.20 19.42 -1.53
C ASN A 267 -14.05 18.87 -0.69
N PRO A 268 -14.35 18.24 0.45
CA PRO A 268 -13.33 17.72 1.34
C PRO A 268 -12.54 16.56 0.73
N VAL A 269 -11.25 16.60 0.90
CA VAL A 269 -10.32 15.56 0.47
C VAL A 269 -9.85 14.75 1.67
N PHE A 270 -9.77 13.44 1.50
CA PHE A 270 -9.35 12.49 2.51
C PHE A 270 -8.25 11.58 1.95
N VAL A 271 -7.39 11.13 2.83
CA VAL A 271 -6.46 10.03 2.60
C VAL A 271 -7.11 8.78 3.18
N ARG A 272 -7.57 7.89 2.31
CA ARG A 272 -8.13 6.60 2.70
C ARG A 272 -7.03 5.56 2.62
N VAL A 273 -6.83 4.85 3.71
CA VAL A 273 -5.83 3.79 3.82
C VAL A 273 -6.54 2.50 4.21
N THR A 274 -6.39 1.50 3.37
CA THR A 274 -6.85 0.14 3.62
C THR A 274 -5.62 -0.73 3.84
N TYR A 275 -5.52 -1.43 4.95
CA TYR A 275 -4.36 -2.25 5.29
C TYR A 275 -4.75 -3.45 6.16
N GLU A 276 -3.86 -4.44 6.24
CA GLU A 276 -4.04 -5.63 7.06
C GLU A 276 -3.22 -5.52 8.34
N VAL A 277 -3.80 -6.01 9.43
CA VAL A 277 -3.16 -6.09 10.74
C VAL A 277 -3.15 -7.53 11.21
N ASP A 278 -1.98 -8.04 11.61
CA ASP A 278 -1.89 -9.37 12.20
C ASP A 278 -2.50 -9.34 13.62
N GLN A 279 -3.59 -10.06 13.80
CA GLN A 279 -4.26 -10.16 15.11
C GLN A 279 -3.77 -11.34 15.94
N GLY A 280 -2.86 -12.16 15.39
CA GLY A 280 -2.39 -13.39 16.02
C GLY A 280 -3.47 -14.47 16.11
N GLY A 281 -3.15 -15.58 16.75
CA GLY A 281 -4.08 -16.70 16.94
C GLY A 281 -4.02 -17.76 15.84
N ALA A 282 -5.08 -18.57 15.75
CA ALA A 282 -5.18 -19.63 14.76
C ALA A 282 -5.54 -19.07 13.39
N GLU A 283 -4.98 -19.66 12.35
CA GLU A 283 -5.36 -19.33 10.96
C GLU A 283 -6.81 -19.70 10.69
N PHE A 284 -7.51 -18.86 9.97
CA PHE A 284 -8.89 -19.05 9.52
C PHE A 284 -9.01 -18.97 8.00
N TRP A 285 -10.09 -19.54 7.46
CA TRP A 285 -10.34 -19.49 6.03
C TRP A 285 -11.00 -18.19 5.59
N VAL A 286 -10.53 -17.64 4.47
CA VAL A 286 -11.18 -16.58 3.71
C VAL A 286 -11.27 -17.02 2.26
N GLY A 287 -12.48 -17.04 1.70
CA GLY A 287 -12.68 -17.48 0.33
C GLY A 287 -13.87 -16.81 -0.33
N GLY A 288 -13.87 -16.79 -1.64
CA GLY A 288 -14.96 -16.21 -2.39
C GLY A 288 -14.95 -16.57 -3.88
N VAL A 289 -16.08 -16.33 -4.49
CA VAL A 289 -16.29 -16.47 -5.92
C VAL A 289 -17.06 -15.27 -6.45
N ASP A 290 -16.70 -14.88 -7.64
CA ASP A 290 -17.27 -13.79 -8.39
C ASP A 290 -17.45 -14.25 -9.84
N ALA A 291 -18.65 -14.13 -10.36
CA ALA A 291 -18.97 -14.59 -11.70
C ALA A 291 -19.77 -13.53 -12.46
N GLN A 292 -19.48 -13.39 -13.76
CA GLN A 292 -20.18 -12.51 -14.69
C GLN A 292 -20.48 -13.24 -15.99
N VAL A 293 -21.65 -13.01 -16.51
CA VAL A 293 -22.11 -13.58 -17.78
C VAL A 293 -22.72 -12.48 -18.66
N LYS A 294 -22.26 -12.37 -19.90
CA LYS A 294 -22.84 -11.49 -20.92
C LYS A 294 -23.98 -12.22 -21.63
N VAL A 295 -25.18 -11.70 -21.48
CA VAL A 295 -26.37 -12.18 -22.15
C VAL A 295 -26.58 -11.30 -23.41
N GLY A 296 -26.11 -11.82 -24.54
CA GLY A 296 -26.00 -11.01 -25.74
C GLY A 296 -24.90 -9.96 -25.64
N GLU A 297 -25.06 -8.85 -26.38
CA GLU A 297 -24.07 -7.74 -26.42
C GLU A 297 -24.39 -6.61 -25.44
N ARG A 298 -25.55 -6.62 -24.82
CA ARG A 298 -26.10 -5.48 -24.09
C ARG A 298 -26.39 -5.73 -22.62
N VAL A 299 -26.45 -6.96 -22.18
CA VAL A 299 -26.79 -7.30 -20.79
C VAL A 299 -25.67 -8.10 -20.16
N GLU A 300 -25.29 -7.71 -18.97
CA GLU A 300 -24.35 -8.44 -18.10
C GLU A 300 -25.05 -8.75 -16.78
N VAL A 301 -24.95 -9.99 -16.34
CA VAL A 301 -25.49 -10.48 -15.07
C VAL A 301 -24.34 -11.09 -14.29
N GLY A 302 -24.26 -10.81 -13.01
CA GLY A 302 -23.21 -11.38 -12.19
C GLY A 302 -23.60 -11.53 -10.73
N GLY A 303 -22.76 -12.27 -10.02
CA GLY A 303 -22.93 -12.49 -8.58
C GLY A 303 -21.58 -12.65 -7.89
N THR A 304 -21.58 -12.33 -6.61
CA THR A 304 -20.41 -12.40 -5.72
C THR A 304 -20.81 -13.14 -4.44
N PHE A 305 -19.96 -14.03 -4.00
CA PHE A 305 -20.08 -14.68 -2.69
C PHE A 305 -18.71 -14.70 -2.03
N VAL A 306 -18.63 -14.23 -0.78
CA VAL A 306 -17.42 -14.24 0.04
C VAL A 306 -17.74 -14.72 1.43
N LYS A 307 -16.86 -15.55 2.00
CA LYS A 307 -16.90 -15.97 3.39
C LYS A 307 -15.54 -15.73 4.03
N ASP A 308 -15.52 -15.02 5.15
CA ASP A 308 -14.36 -14.74 5.99
C ASP A 308 -14.64 -15.32 7.38
N GLU A 309 -13.91 -16.37 7.76
CA GLU A 309 -14.10 -17.10 9.02
C GLU A 309 -13.26 -16.49 10.16
N ASN A 310 -12.99 -15.18 10.13
CA ASN A 310 -12.28 -14.48 11.20
C ASN A 310 -12.97 -14.72 12.56
N PRO A 311 -12.30 -15.33 13.56
CA PRO A 311 -12.93 -15.66 14.81
C PRO A 311 -13.36 -14.46 15.64
N GLN A 312 -12.78 -13.29 15.42
CA GLN A 312 -13.16 -12.05 16.12
C GLN A 312 -14.31 -11.32 15.42
N LYS A 313 -14.36 -11.36 14.10
CA LYS A 313 -15.38 -10.73 13.27
C LYS A 313 -15.65 -11.57 12.02
N PRO A 314 -16.39 -12.68 12.14
CA PRO A 314 -16.80 -13.47 10.98
C PRO A 314 -17.62 -12.61 10.02
N PHE A 315 -17.45 -12.85 8.72
CA PHE A 315 -18.10 -12.04 7.70
C PHE A 315 -18.51 -12.90 6.51
N THR A 316 -19.76 -12.72 6.06
CA THR A 316 -20.26 -13.31 4.83
C THR A 316 -20.87 -12.23 3.96
N LEU A 317 -20.55 -12.24 2.66
CA LEU A 317 -21.12 -11.33 1.67
C LEU A 317 -21.71 -12.15 0.53
N ALA A 318 -22.96 -11.88 0.19
CA ALA A 318 -23.62 -12.40 -1.00
C ALA A 318 -24.20 -11.23 -1.81
N GLY A 319 -23.93 -11.17 -3.10
CA GLY A 319 -24.43 -10.09 -3.95
C GLY A 319 -24.77 -10.57 -5.35
N ALA A 320 -25.67 -9.85 -6.00
CA ALA A 320 -26.01 -10.05 -7.40
C ALA A 320 -26.20 -8.70 -8.09
N HIS A 321 -25.87 -8.64 -9.36
CA HIS A 321 -26.05 -7.43 -10.17
C HIS A 321 -26.47 -7.74 -11.59
N VAL A 322 -27.12 -6.74 -12.19
CA VAL A 322 -27.44 -6.71 -13.62
C VAL A 322 -27.04 -5.35 -14.16
N ALA A 323 -26.31 -5.33 -15.24
CA ALA A 323 -26.03 -4.13 -16.01
C ALA A 323 -26.57 -4.29 -17.43
N ALA A 324 -27.34 -3.30 -17.92
CA ALA A 324 -27.94 -3.33 -19.24
C ALA A 324 -27.66 -2.02 -19.99
N LYS A 325 -27.22 -2.13 -21.24
CA LYS A 325 -27.12 -1.01 -22.18
C LYS A 325 -28.41 -0.85 -22.95
N LEU A 326 -29.13 0.25 -22.70
CA LEU A 326 -30.32 0.62 -23.45
C LEU A 326 -29.94 1.59 -24.59
N GLY A 327 -29.62 1.06 -25.76
CA GLY A 327 -29.02 1.82 -26.83
C GLY A 327 -27.51 2.05 -26.60
N GLU A 328 -26.98 3.16 -27.21
CA GLU A 328 -25.55 3.48 -27.12
C GLU A 328 -25.21 4.40 -25.94
N SER A 329 -26.21 5.13 -25.46
CA SER A 329 -26.01 6.23 -24.51
C SER A 329 -26.54 5.97 -23.10
N THR A 330 -27.29 4.88 -22.86
CA THR A 330 -27.94 4.63 -21.60
C THR A 330 -27.46 3.31 -20.98
N VAL A 331 -27.04 3.36 -19.73
CA VAL A 331 -26.69 2.18 -18.93
C VAL A 331 -27.57 2.13 -17.69
N VAL A 332 -28.16 0.98 -17.44
CA VAL A 332 -28.95 0.70 -16.24
C VAL A 332 -28.21 -0.34 -15.41
N VAL A 333 -28.09 -0.10 -14.13
CA VAL A 333 -27.45 -1.02 -13.17
C VAL A 333 -28.41 -1.28 -12.01
N ALA A 334 -28.64 -2.54 -11.70
CA ALA A 334 -29.32 -2.97 -10.49
C ALA A 334 -28.38 -3.89 -9.69
N GLU A 335 -28.28 -3.66 -8.42
CA GLU A 335 -27.42 -4.44 -7.53
C GLU A 335 -28.09 -4.66 -6.17
N VAL A 336 -27.98 -5.88 -5.65
CA VAL A 336 -28.40 -6.26 -4.31
C VAL A 336 -27.25 -6.97 -3.61
N ALA A 337 -27.12 -6.74 -2.30
CA ALA A 337 -26.11 -7.41 -1.50
C ALA A 337 -26.65 -7.68 -0.10
N ARG A 338 -26.19 -8.76 0.51
CA ARG A 338 -26.45 -9.15 1.89
C ARG A 338 -25.14 -9.39 2.58
N THR A 339 -24.99 -8.87 3.78
CA THR A 339 -23.86 -9.18 4.67
C THR A 339 -24.38 -9.82 5.95
N GLU A 340 -23.60 -10.73 6.48
CA GLU A 340 -23.69 -11.25 7.84
C GLU A 340 -22.34 -11.00 8.50
N SER A 341 -22.31 -10.24 9.60
CA SER A 341 -21.07 -9.83 10.24
C SER A 341 -21.14 -9.89 11.77
N GLY A 342 -19.96 -10.09 12.39
CA GLY A 342 -19.82 -10.21 13.84
C GLY A 342 -20.18 -11.58 14.38
N THR A 343 -19.79 -11.83 15.65
CA THR A 343 -20.04 -13.08 16.37
C THR A 343 -21.53 -13.31 16.67
N ASP A 344 -22.32 -12.26 16.65
CA ASP A 344 -23.78 -12.24 16.84
C ASP A 344 -24.55 -12.50 15.53
N GLY A 345 -23.83 -12.63 14.39
CA GLY A 345 -24.45 -12.94 13.09
C GLY A 345 -25.42 -11.87 12.61
N LEU A 346 -25.13 -10.59 12.88
CA LEU A 346 -25.98 -9.48 12.43
C LEU A 346 -26.07 -9.45 10.90
N THR A 347 -27.29 -9.55 10.39
CA THR A 347 -27.58 -9.60 8.95
C THR A 347 -28.08 -8.24 8.47
N GLY A 348 -27.51 -7.72 7.39
CA GLY A 348 -27.93 -6.48 6.75
C GLY A 348 -28.06 -6.64 5.24
N ASP A 349 -29.07 -5.99 4.68
CA ASP A 349 -29.34 -5.95 3.24
C ASP A 349 -29.02 -4.59 2.67
N ALA A 350 -28.55 -4.57 1.42
CA ALA A 350 -28.40 -3.35 0.64
C ALA A 350 -28.90 -3.58 -0.81
N ALA A 351 -29.51 -2.57 -1.37
CA ALA A 351 -29.98 -2.57 -2.74
C ALA A 351 -29.67 -1.23 -3.43
N ARG A 352 -29.38 -1.27 -4.70
CA ARG A 352 -29.12 -0.09 -5.54
C ARG A 352 -29.67 -0.28 -6.94
N PHE A 353 -30.31 0.76 -7.43
CA PHE A 353 -30.71 0.88 -8.83
C PHE A 353 -30.19 2.20 -9.36
N GLU A 354 -29.56 2.19 -10.52
CA GLU A 354 -28.97 3.38 -11.15
C GLU A 354 -29.22 3.38 -12.65
N VAL A 355 -29.53 4.55 -13.19
CA VAL A 355 -29.63 4.82 -14.61
C VAL A 355 -28.67 5.95 -14.93
N LYS A 356 -27.81 5.74 -15.90
CA LYS A 356 -26.90 6.74 -16.46
C LYS A 356 -27.19 6.91 -17.93
N HIS A 357 -27.38 8.14 -18.34
CA HIS A 357 -27.50 8.52 -19.74
C HIS A 357 -26.44 9.55 -20.11
N GLU A 358 -25.69 9.29 -21.15
CA GLU A 358 -24.67 10.20 -21.65
C GLU A 358 -24.75 10.29 -23.15
N SER A 359 -25.35 11.40 -23.63
CA SER A 359 -25.42 11.78 -25.04
C SER A 359 -24.76 13.14 -25.24
N LYS A 360 -24.73 13.60 -26.49
CA LYS A 360 -24.15 14.90 -26.83
C LYS A 360 -24.82 16.07 -26.10
N ASP A 361 -26.13 15.99 -25.89
CA ASP A 361 -26.91 17.09 -25.36
C ASP A 361 -27.49 16.85 -23.99
N LEU A 362 -27.58 15.58 -23.53
CA LEU A 362 -28.09 15.20 -22.23
C LEU A 362 -27.12 14.30 -21.50
N LYS A 363 -26.72 14.74 -20.32
CA LYS A 363 -26.05 13.91 -19.28
C LYS A 363 -27.00 13.81 -18.11
N ALA A 364 -27.45 12.61 -17.83
CA ALA A 364 -28.38 12.37 -16.73
C ALA A 364 -27.97 11.12 -15.93
N GLN A 365 -28.16 11.20 -14.63
CA GLN A 365 -27.97 10.09 -13.71
C GLN A 365 -29.09 10.12 -12.70
N ALA A 366 -29.71 8.98 -12.46
CA ALA A 366 -30.68 8.81 -11.36
C ALA A 366 -30.36 7.52 -10.61
N PHE A 367 -30.51 7.53 -9.30
CA PHE A 367 -30.29 6.35 -8.48
C PHE A 367 -31.24 6.28 -7.30
N VAL A 368 -31.50 5.07 -6.85
CA VAL A 368 -32.12 4.75 -5.57
C VAL A 368 -31.23 3.70 -4.91
N ALA A 369 -30.87 3.93 -3.65
CA ALA A 369 -30.06 3.01 -2.86
C ALA A 369 -30.62 2.92 -1.43
N ARG A 370 -30.57 1.74 -0.88
CA ARG A 370 -30.89 1.48 0.52
C ARG A 370 -29.87 0.53 1.13
N SER A 371 -29.42 0.83 2.32
CA SER A 371 -28.50 0.02 3.08
C SER A 371 -28.99 -0.07 4.52
N ASP A 372 -29.25 -1.27 5.01
CA ASP A 372 -29.68 -1.49 6.38
C ASP A 372 -28.57 -1.14 7.39
N ARG A 373 -28.92 -0.94 8.65
CA ARG A 373 -27.96 -0.59 9.72
C ARG A 373 -26.91 -1.68 9.95
N ALA A 374 -27.30 -2.94 9.75
CA ALA A 374 -26.42 -4.07 9.92
C ALA A 374 -25.65 -4.45 8.63
N PHE A 375 -25.87 -3.72 7.52
CA PHE A 375 -25.09 -3.95 6.32
C PHE A 375 -23.66 -3.42 6.49
N ASP A 376 -22.70 -4.31 6.71
CA ASP A 376 -21.31 -3.98 7.00
C ASP A 376 -20.40 -4.62 5.94
N ASN A 377 -20.21 -3.94 4.81
CA ASN A 377 -19.22 -4.31 3.82
C ASN A 377 -18.12 -3.25 3.73
N PRO A 378 -16.92 -3.50 4.26
CA PRO A 378 -15.81 -2.54 4.21
C PRO A 378 -15.39 -2.16 2.78
N GLY A 379 -15.58 -3.05 1.81
CA GLY A 379 -15.31 -2.82 0.39
C GLY A 379 -16.38 -1.97 -0.31
N ALA A 380 -17.55 -1.82 0.27
CA ALA A 380 -18.62 -0.99 -0.29
C ALA A 380 -18.43 0.48 0.08
N TRP A 381 -18.75 1.36 -0.86
CA TRP A 381 -18.69 2.82 -0.65
C TRP A 381 -20.07 3.36 -0.26
N VAL A 382 -20.73 2.69 0.68
CA VAL A 382 -22.09 2.98 1.10
C VAL A 382 -22.10 3.28 2.57
N THR A 383 -22.86 4.29 2.97
CA THR A 383 -23.08 4.58 4.39
C THR A 383 -24.15 3.64 4.92
N GLN A 384 -23.85 2.94 6.01
CA GLN A 384 -24.76 2.04 6.69
C GLN A 384 -26.00 2.79 7.24
N GLY A 385 -27.13 2.13 7.26
CA GLY A 385 -28.37 2.64 7.85
C GLY A 385 -28.97 3.82 7.09
N ARG A 386 -28.84 3.85 5.76
CA ARG A 386 -29.38 4.92 4.92
C ARG A 386 -30.24 4.42 3.78
N ALA A 387 -31.30 5.20 3.48
CA ALA A 387 -32.00 5.14 2.21
C ALA A 387 -31.77 6.45 1.47
N GLU A 388 -31.35 6.36 0.21
CA GLU A 388 -30.99 7.49 -0.63
C GLU A 388 -31.67 7.37 -2.00
N ALA A 389 -32.22 8.46 -2.50
CA ALA A 389 -32.72 8.57 -3.86
C ALA A 389 -32.26 9.90 -4.44
N GLY A 390 -31.66 9.89 -5.60
CA GLY A 390 -31.16 11.11 -6.19
C GLY A 390 -31.13 11.06 -7.71
N GLY A 391 -31.07 12.23 -8.28
CA GLY A 391 -30.91 12.40 -9.73
C GLY A 391 -30.30 13.73 -10.04
N ARG A 392 -29.49 13.75 -11.10
CA ARG A 392 -28.94 14.95 -11.70
C ARG A 392 -29.04 14.87 -13.19
N ALA A 393 -29.32 16.00 -13.81
CA ALA A 393 -29.40 16.12 -15.26
C ALA A 393 -28.77 17.43 -15.70
N GLU A 394 -28.00 17.36 -16.78
CA GLU A 394 -27.45 18.50 -17.50
C GLU A 394 -27.90 18.38 -18.96
N TYR A 395 -28.66 19.32 -19.39
CA TYR A 395 -29.22 19.35 -20.74
C TYR A 395 -28.76 20.58 -21.50
N ARG A 396 -28.13 20.39 -22.64
CA ARG A 396 -27.78 21.46 -23.57
C ARG A 396 -28.98 21.79 -24.42
N LEU A 397 -29.67 22.87 -24.06
CA LEU A 397 -30.86 23.31 -24.76
C LEU A 397 -30.49 23.85 -26.15
N ARG A 398 -29.40 24.61 -26.21
CA ARG A 398 -28.81 25.17 -27.43
C ARG A 398 -27.35 25.53 -27.13
N GLU A 399 -26.61 25.93 -28.18
CA GLU A 399 -25.25 26.43 -27.98
C GLU A 399 -25.28 27.65 -27.05
N GLY A 400 -24.49 27.58 -25.97
CA GLY A 400 -24.43 28.60 -24.91
C GLY A 400 -25.55 28.56 -23.88
N THR A 401 -26.55 27.66 -23.98
CA THR A 401 -27.60 27.51 -22.95
C THR A 401 -27.66 26.10 -22.44
N GLN A 402 -27.48 25.94 -21.13
CA GLN A 402 -27.51 24.65 -20.43
C GLN A 402 -28.50 24.71 -19.26
N LEU A 403 -29.31 23.67 -19.15
CA LEU A 403 -30.18 23.44 -17.99
C LEU A 403 -29.52 22.43 -17.07
N ARG A 404 -29.55 22.68 -15.80
CA ARG A 404 -29.08 21.75 -14.73
C ARG A 404 -30.20 21.54 -13.74
N ALA A 405 -30.45 20.29 -13.41
CA ALA A 405 -31.37 19.91 -12.35
C ALA A 405 -30.73 18.83 -11.46
N GLU A 406 -30.97 18.92 -10.19
CA GLU A 406 -30.51 17.95 -9.21
C GLU A 406 -31.59 17.79 -8.12
N ALA A 407 -31.82 16.55 -7.73
CA ALA A 407 -32.68 16.23 -6.60
C ALA A 407 -32.06 15.12 -5.76
N LEU A 408 -32.19 15.22 -4.44
CA LEU A 408 -31.66 14.24 -3.51
C LEU A 408 -32.61 14.10 -2.32
N ARG A 409 -32.90 12.85 -1.94
CA ARG A 409 -33.54 12.48 -0.68
C ARG A 409 -32.64 11.51 0.06
N THR A 410 -32.40 11.79 1.33
CA THR A 410 -31.64 10.91 2.23
C THR A 410 -32.45 10.69 3.50
N GLU A 411 -32.60 9.43 3.88
CA GLU A 411 -33.25 9.02 5.12
C GLU A 411 -32.23 8.26 5.98
N ASP A 412 -32.04 8.70 7.21
CA ASP A 412 -31.26 7.98 8.22
C ASP A 412 -32.19 6.98 8.91
N LEU A 413 -31.95 5.68 8.66
CA LEU A 413 -32.81 4.61 9.20
C LEU A 413 -32.65 4.41 10.72
N ALA A 414 -31.62 5.05 11.33
CA ALA A 414 -31.40 5.00 12.77
C ALA A 414 -32.26 6.02 13.53
N THR A 415 -32.32 7.22 13.03
CA THR A 415 -33.00 8.35 13.67
C THR A 415 -34.36 8.61 13.05
N GLY A 416 -34.63 8.10 11.85
CA GLY A 416 -35.81 8.42 11.05
C GLY A 416 -35.75 9.84 10.46
N SER A 417 -34.61 10.52 10.55
CA SER A 417 -34.48 11.85 9.96
C SER A 417 -34.44 11.76 8.44
N VAL A 418 -35.18 12.65 7.79
CA VAL A 418 -35.28 12.75 6.33
C VAL A 418 -34.78 14.11 5.90
N ARG A 419 -33.89 14.10 4.92
CA ARG A 419 -33.37 15.30 4.29
C ARG A 419 -33.71 15.26 2.80
N ASP A 420 -34.43 16.26 2.33
CA ASP A 420 -34.81 16.47 0.94
C ASP A 420 -34.07 17.69 0.39
N GLY A 421 -33.57 17.60 -0.83
CA GLY A 421 -32.95 18.70 -1.53
C GLY A 421 -33.26 18.66 -3.02
N ALA A 422 -33.52 19.80 -3.61
CA ALA A 422 -33.72 19.95 -5.04
C ALA A 422 -33.09 21.26 -5.52
N MET A 423 -32.53 21.24 -6.73
CA MET A 423 -31.97 22.41 -7.40
C MET A 423 -32.33 22.36 -8.87
N ALA A 424 -32.73 23.53 -9.42
CA ALA A 424 -32.85 23.74 -10.86
C ALA A 424 -32.12 25.02 -11.23
N ALA A 425 -31.33 25.00 -12.27
CA ALA A 425 -30.55 26.13 -12.74
C ALA A 425 -30.51 26.22 -14.28
N VAL A 426 -30.43 27.41 -14.77
CA VAL A 426 -30.19 27.76 -16.19
C VAL A 426 -28.86 28.46 -16.27
N THR A 427 -27.95 27.92 -17.05
CA THR A 427 -26.68 28.56 -17.38
C THR A 427 -26.75 29.10 -18.78
N GLN A 428 -26.54 30.42 -18.94
CA GLN A 428 -26.54 31.11 -20.21
C GLN A 428 -25.22 31.80 -20.47
N GLN A 429 -24.60 31.47 -21.59
CA GLN A 429 -23.42 32.18 -22.06
C GLN A 429 -23.87 33.50 -22.67
N LEU A 430 -23.33 34.60 -22.15
CA LEU A 430 -23.57 35.96 -22.62
C LEU A 430 -22.34 36.46 -23.41
N GLY A 431 -22.27 36.17 -24.68
CA GLY A 431 -21.07 36.41 -25.46
C GLY A 431 -19.92 35.44 -25.15
N PRO A 432 -18.67 35.72 -25.60
CA PRO A 432 -17.53 34.80 -25.44
C PRO A 432 -16.99 34.76 -24.01
N ASP A 433 -17.24 35.82 -23.23
CA ASP A 433 -16.51 36.03 -21.98
C ASP A 433 -17.37 35.92 -20.72
N PHE A 434 -18.68 35.98 -20.82
CA PHE A 434 -19.57 35.97 -19.69
C PHE A 434 -20.53 34.78 -19.68
N THR A 435 -20.75 34.23 -18.48
CA THR A 435 -21.74 33.18 -18.26
C THR A 435 -22.55 33.55 -17.02
N VAL A 436 -23.88 33.52 -17.16
CA VAL A 436 -24.82 33.70 -16.04
C VAL A 436 -25.47 32.37 -15.71
N GLU A 437 -25.52 32.03 -14.45
CA GLU A 437 -26.32 30.92 -13.93
C GLU A 437 -27.36 31.48 -12.97
N LEU A 438 -28.61 31.15 -13.22
CA LEU A 438 -29.74 31.46 -12.35
C LEU A 438 -30.40 30.17 -11.91
N GLY A 439 -30.64 30.00 -10.62
CA GLY A 439 -31.20 28.77 -10.07
C GLY A 439 -32.10 29.01 -8.86
N LEU A 440 -32.90 28.01 -8.61
CA LEU A 440 -33.66 27.86 -7.38
C LEU A 440 -33.21 26.59 -6.69
N ARG A 441 -33.10 26.65 -5.37
CA ARG A 441 -32.78 25.50 -4.53
C ARG A 441 -33.78 25.42 -3.38
N HIS A 442 -34.23 24.20 -3.13
CA HIS A 442 -35.07 23.86 -2.01
C HIS A 442 -34.37 22.80 -1.15
N ALA A 443 -34.37 22.95 0.15
CA ALA A 443 -33.88 21.98 1.13
C ALA A 443 -34.81 21.90 2.31
N ALA A 444 -35.14 20.69 2.73
CA ALA A 444 -35.97 20.42 3.90
C ALA A 444 -35.34 19.31 4.75
N GLU A 445 -35.38 19.45 6.06
CA GLU A 445 -34.94 18.44 7.02
C GLU A 445 -36.00 18.22 8.09
N LYS A 446 -36.42 16.95 8.28
CA LYS A 446 -37.45 16.56 9.23
C LYS A 446 -36.86 15.48 10.16
N GLY A 447 -37.19 15.58 11.46
CA GLY A 447 -36.83 14.53 12.43
C GLY A 447 -35.40 14.56 12.95
N ALA A 448 -34.65 15.59 12.71
CA ALA A 448 -33.29 15.70 13.26
C ALA A 448 -33.35 16.02 14.77
N ALA A 449 -33.33 14.97 15.61
CA ALA A 449 -33.01 15.16 17.02
C ALA A 449 -31.50 15.48 17.12
N SER A 450 -31.16 16.61 17.73
CA SER A 450 -29.78 16.96 18.02
C SER A 450 -29.18 15.92 18.96
N PRO A 451 -28.19 15.11 18.55
CA PRO A 451 -27.65 14.03 19.39
C PRO A 451 -26.64 14.51 20.43
N VAL A 452 -26.35 15.81 20.48
CA VAL A 452 -25.39 16.37 21.43
C VAL A 452 -26.17 17.09 22.55
N PRO A 453 -26.11 16.60 23.78
CA PRO A 453 -26.65 17.37 24.92
C PRO A 453 -25.86 18.69 24.98
N PRO A 454 -26.51 19.82 25.22
CA PRO A 454 -25.84 21.11 25.30
C PRO A 454 -24.77 21.03 26.39
N VAL A 455 -23.54 21.37 26.03
CA VAL A 455 -22.45 21.53 26.99
C VAL A 455 -22.90 22.65 27.94
N ALA A 456 -22.82 22.41 29.24
CA ALA A 456 -23.26 23.39 30.25
C ALA A 456 -22.51 24.72 30.02
N GLY A 457 -23.26 25.79 29.73
CA GLY A 457 -22.74 27.12 29.43
C GLY A 457 -22.80 27.53 27.95
N SER A 458 -23.19 26.63 27.05
CA SER A 458 -23.44 26.99 25.64
C SER A 458 -24.85 27.62 25.51
N PRO A 459 -25.03 28.65 24.65
CA PRO A 459 -26.37 29.17 24.36
C PRO A 459 -27.26 28.05 23.80
N ALA A 460 -28.52 28.03 24.18
CA ALA A 460 -29.47 27.03 23.67
C ALA A 460 -29.51 27.08 22.15
N PRO A 461 -29.45 25.92 21.47
CA PRO A 461 -29.50 25.89 20.00
C PRO A 461 -30.83 26.55 19.57
N GLN A 462 -30.74 27.54 18.68
CA GLN A 462 -31.90 28.14 18.06
C GLN A 462 -32.59 27.08 17.18
N ALA A 463 -33.92 27.07 17.19
CA ALA A 463 -34.69 26.16 16.36
C ALA A 463 -34.29 26.35 14.87
N MET A 464 -33.96 25.27 14.24
CA MET A 464 -33.64 25.24 12.80
C MET A 464 -34.91 25.41 11.99
N PRO A 465 -34.88 26.11 10.86
CA PRO A 465 -35.97 26.02 9.92
C PRO A 465 -36.01 24.62 9.31
N ASP A 466 -37.17 24.01 9.33
CA ASP A 466 -37.39 22.68 8.74
C ASP A 466 -37.29 22.71 7.22
N GLU A 467 -37.37 23.89 6.62
CA GLU A 467 -37.45 24.10 5.18
C GLU A 467 -36.83 25.45 4.77
N VAL A 468 -36.11 25.47 3.66
CA VAL A 468 -35.49 26.64 3.06
C VAL A 468 -35.61 26.58 1.54
N THR A 469 -36.11 27.65 0.94
CA THR A 469 -36.12 27.83 -0.51
C THR A 469 -35.27 29.05 -0.87
N THR A 470 -34.25 28.84 -1.68
CA THR A 470 -33.34 29.91 -2.06
C THR A 470 -33.35 30.22 -3.56
N ALA A 471 -33.18 31.49 -3.90
CA ALA A 471 -32.83 31.92 -5.22
C ALA A 471 -31.33 32.14 -5.34
N ARG A 472 -30.72 31.57 -6.34
CA ARG A 472 -29.28 31.63 -6.63
C ARG A 472 -29.00 32.30 -7.94
N ALA A 473 -28.03 33.21 -7.94
CA ALA A 473 -27.48 33.84 -9.14
C ALA A 473 -25.97 33.78 -9.09
N ARG A 474 -25.34 33.33 -10.17
CA ARG A 474 -23.89 33.32 -10.35
C ARG A 474 -23.52 33.95 -11.69
N LEU A 475 -22.63 34.91 -11.64
CA LEU A 475 -22.02 35.52 -12.81
C LEU A 475 -20.57 35.11 -12.90
N THR A 476 -20.17 34.49 -13.98
CA THR A 476 -18.77 34.14 -14.25
C THR A 476 -18.30 34.94 -15.46
N GLY A 477 -17.15 35.58 -15.33
CA GLY A 477 -16.54 36.37 -16.40
C GLY A 477 -15.12 35.94 -16.68
N LYS A 478 -14.74 35.80 -17.96
CA LYS A 478 -13.33 35.71 -18.36
C LYS A 478 -12.76 37.11 -18.42
N LEU A 479 -11.55 37.27 -17.92
CA LEU A 479 -10.90 38.59 -17.91
C LEU A 479 -10.17 38.82 -19.23
N PRO A 480 -10.57 39.81 -20.05
CA PRO A 480 -10.01 40.03 -21.38
C PRO A 480 -8.53 40.43 -21.37
N PHE A 481 -8.06 41.02 -20.26
CA PHE A 481 -6.67 41.44 -20.08
C PHE A 481 -5.75 40.35 -19.48
N ALA A 482 -6.32 39.21 -19.08
CA ALA A 482 -5.60 38.09 -18.52
C ALA A 482 -6.12 36.76 -19.12
N ALA A 483 -5.53 36.39 -20.24
CA ALA A 483 -5.92 35.15 -20.93
C ALA A 483 -5.84 33.95 -19.99
N GLY A 484 -6.95 33.22 -19.82
CA GLY A 484 -7.04 32.11 -18.87
C GLY A 484 -7.53 32.48 -17.48
N ALA A 485 -7.83 33.76 -17.21
CA ALA A 485 -8.43 34.17 -15.95
C ALA A 485 -9.94 34.21 -16.01
N SER A 486 -10.60 33.67 -15.02
CA SER A 486 -12.03 33.78 -14.79
C SER A 486 -12.34 34.24 -13.38
N VAL A 487 -13.34 35.05 -13.21
CA VAL A 487 -13.84 35.48 -11.90
C VAL A 487 -15.33 35.23 -11.83
N TYR A 488 -15.85 34.96 -10.67
CA TYR A 488 -17.28 34.82 -10.47
C TYR A 488 -17.73 35.48 -9.17
N GLY A 489 -18.98 35.97 -9.22
CA GLY A 489 -19.72 36.35 -8.05
C GLY A 489 -20.98 35.50 -7.95
N GLU A 490 -21.33 35.09 -6.74
CA GLU A 490 -22.49 34.26 -6.47
C GLU A 490 -23.27 34.84 -5.29
N ALA A 491 -24.56 34.93 -5.44
CA ALA A 491 -25.49 35.28 -4.38
C ALA A 491 -26.59 34.22 -4.30
N GLU A 492 -26.84 33.71 -3.14
CA GLU A 492 -27.95 32.82 -2.83
C GLU A 492 -28.70 33.37 -1.62
N VAL A 493 -29.97 33.58 -1.76
CA VAL A 493 -30.81 34.23 -0.75
C VAL A 493 -32.09 33.42 -0.56
N ASP A 494 -32.48 33.22 0.70
CA ASP A 494 -33.76 32.62 1.06
C ASP A 494 -34.90 33.54 0.63
N VAL A 495 -35.87 32.95 -0.09
CA VAL A 495 -37.02 33.73 -0.62
C VAL A 495 -38.01 34.19 0.46
N GLU A 496 -37.98 33.54 1.63
CA GLU A 496 -38.84 33.89 2.77
C GLU A 496 -38.13 34.82 3.76
N GLU A 497 -36.84 34.55 4.02
CA GLU A 497 -36.05 35.30 4.99
C GLU A 497 -34.71 35.79 4.40
N ALA A 498 -34.70 37.02 3.87
CA ALA A 498 -33.49 37.58 3.21
C ALA A 498 -32.25 37.69 4.11
N GLY A 499 -32.41 37.52 5.42
CA GLY A 499 -31.31 37.42 6.40
C GLY A 499 -30.47 36.14 6.21
N ARG A 500 -31.09 35.06 5.69
CA ARG A 500 -30.45 33.81 5.36
C ARG A 500 -29.90 33.89 3.95
N ARG A 501 -28.59 34.02 3.81
CA ARG A 501 -27.95 34.21 2.51
C ARG A 501 -26.54 33.67 2.46
N ILE A 502 -26.15 33.26 1.27
CA ILE A 502 -24.77 32.95 0.91
C ILE A 502 -24.32 33.99 -0.11
N LEU A 503 -23.22 34.65 0.16
CA LEU A 503 -22.55 35.51 -0.80
C LEU A 503 -21.17 34.94 -1.02
N ALA A 504 -20.81 34.67 -2.27
CA ALA A 504 -19.49 34.17 -2.60
C ALA A 504 -18.89 34.95 -3.77
N VAL A 505 -17.61 35.17 -3.69
CA VAL A 505 -16.81 35.69 -4.80
C VAL A 505 -15.57 34.82 -4.96
N GLY A 506 -15.21 34.55 -6.19
CA GLY A 506 -14.03 33.75 -6.44
C GLY A 506 -13.50 33.94 -7.84
N GLY A 507 -12.36 33.36 -8.10
CA GLY A 507 -11.73 33.41 -9.39
C GLY A 507 -10.68 32.32 -9.53
N GLU A 508 -10.37 32.08 -10.76
CA GLU A 508 -9.33 31.14 -11.13
C GLU A 508 -8.53 31.75 -12.29
N TYR A 509 -7.22 31.59 -12.23
CA TYR A 509 -6.32 31.98 -13.31
C TYR A 509 -5.47 30.78 -13.71
N ALA A 510 -5.60 30.39 -14.96
CA ALA A 510 -4.77 29.35 -15.55
C ALA A 510 -3.36 29.93 -15.77
N LEU A 511 -2.41 29.48 -14.98
CA LEU A 511 -1.00 29.83 -15.12
C LEU A 511 -0.37 29.01 -16.26
N PRO A 512 0.71 29.49 -16.89
CA PRO A 512 1.54 28.67 -17.77
C PRO A 512 1.97 27.38 -17.06
N ASN A 513 2.34 26.36 -17.81
CA ASN A 513 2.84 25.07 -17.27
C ASN A 513 1.87 24.31 -16.37
N ARG A 514 0.59 24.23 -16.75
CA ARG A 514 -0.47 23.51 -16.03
C ARG A 514 -0.78 24.04 -14.62
N GLY A 515 -0.35 25.24 -14.32
CA GLY A 515 -0.60 25.85 -13.03
C GLY A 515 -1.94 26.54 -12.95
N ARG A 516 -2.36 26.82 -11.71
CA ARG A 516 -3.54 27.63 -11.43
C ARG A 516 -3.38 28.44 -10.16
N LEU A 517 -3.92 29.64 -10.19
CA LEU A 517 -4.23 30.43 -9.01
C LEU A 517 -5.75 30.39 -8.84
N TYR A 518 -6.23 30.13 -7.66
CA TYR A 518 -7.66 30.14 -7.37
C TYR A 518 -7.96 30.82 -6.04
N GLY A 519 -9.13 31.39 -5.93
CA GLY A 519 -9.61 31.99 -4.70
C GLY A 519 -11.12 31.93 -4.63
N ARG A 520 -11.65 31.66 -3.46
CA ARG A 520 -13.06 31.75 -3.14
C ARG A 520 -13.23 32.35 -1.75
N HIS A 521 -14.10 33.33 -1.66
CA HIS A 521 -14.59 33.85 -0.37
C HIS A 521 -16.09 33.63 -0.32
N GLU A 522 -16.58 33.01 0.71
CA GLU A 522 -17.97 32.69 0.92
C GLU A 522 -18.42 33.22 2.29
N PHE A 523 -19.44 34.04 2.28
CA PHE A 523 -20.17 34.48 3.48
C PHE A 523 -21.47 33.70 3.58
N VAL A 524 -21.63 32.92 4.64
CA VAL A 524 -22.82 32.10 4.89
C VAL A 524 -23.53 32.63 6.12
N SER A 525 -24.77 33.01 5.99
CA SER A 525 -25.64 33.31 7.13
C SER A 525 -26.77 32.31 7.18
N SER A 526 -26.72 31.40 8.14
CA SER A 526 -27.78 30.43 8.44
C SER A 526 -28.04 29.31 7.39
N ILE A 527 -27.25 29.23 6.32
CA ILE A 527 -27.32 28.17 5.30
C ILE A 527 -25.95 27.52 5.18
N THR A 528 -25.81 26.25 5.47
CA THR A 528 -24.59 25.52 5.26
C THR A 528 -24.76 24.44 4.20
N GLY A 529 -24.11 24.67 3.08
CA GLY A 529 -24.11 23.75 1.97
C GLY A 529 -25.45 23.66 1.20
N PRO A 530 -25.50 23.00 0.05
CA PRO A 530 -26.70 22.95 -0.79
C PRO A 530 -27.89 22.24 -0.16
N TYR A 531 -27.65 21.25 0.72
CA TYR A 531 -28.68 20.46 1.34
C TYR A 531 -28.54 20.37 2.87
N GLY A 532 -27.68 21.22 3.47
CA GLY A 532 -27.52 21.31 4.92
C GLY A 532 -28.17 22.59 5.43
N LEU A 533 -29.00 22.47 6.42
CA LEU A 533 -29.54 23.58 7.18
C LEU A 533 -28.71 23.70 8.44
N ASN A 534 -28.02 24.83 8.63
CA ASN A 534 -27.36 25.12 9.87
C ASN A 534 -27.93 26.40 10.48
N ALA A 535 -28.48 26.27 11.66
CA ALA A 535 -29.34 27.29 12.24
C ALA A 535 -28.58 28.45 12.87
N THR A 536 -27.36 28.30 13.23
CA THR A 536 -26.85 29.10 14.35
C THR A 536 -25.74 30.05 14.01
N GLU A 537 -25.11 29.98 12.79
CA GLU A 537 -23.85 30.68 12.67
C GLU A 537 -23.66 31.41 11.32
N ARG A 538 -23.37 32.68 11.42
CA ARG A 538 -22.74 33.41 10.34
C ARG A 538 -21.31 32.89 10.20
N GLN A 539 -20.97 32.33 9.06
CA GLN A 539 -19.65 31.80 8.82
C GLN A 539 -19.02 32.46 7.57
N ASN A 540 -17.84 32.97 7.73
CA ASN A 540 -17.00 33.38 6.61
C ASN A 540 -16.01 32.26 6.32
N THR A 541 -15.98 31.79 5.08
CA THR A 541 -15.00 30.82 4.62
C THR A 541 -14.24 31.44 3.46
N SER A 542 -12.93 31.54 3.60
CA SER A 542 -12.06 31.94 2.50
C SER A 542 -11.08 30.83 2.19
N ALA A 543 -10.92 30.52 0.94
CA ALA A 543 -9.85 29.67 0.45
C ALA A 543 -9.17 30.39 -0.72
N ILE A 544 -7.89 30.60 -0.59
CA ILE A 544 -7.05 31.16 -1.66
C ILE A 544 -5.89 30.21 -1.83
N GLY A 545 -5.70 29.72 -3.05
CA GLY A 545 -4.63 28.77 -3.31
C GLY A 545 -3.94 29.03 -4.64
N VAL A 546 -2.69 28.65 -4.67
CA VAL A 546 -1.88 28.61 -5.88
C VAL A 546 -1.25 27.24 -6.00
N ASP A 547 -1.33 26.67 -7.18
CA ASP A 547 -0.74 25.38 -7.51
C ASP A 547 -0.21 25.47 -8.93
N PHE A 548 1.10 25.46 -9.10
CA PHE A 548 1.69 25.54 -10.43
C PHE A 548 3.09 24.94 -10.50
N ASP A 549 3.40 24.40 -11.65
CA ASP A 549 4.74 23.95 -12.00
C ASP A 549 5.51 25.15 -12.56
N TYR A 550 6.32 25.80 -11.73
CA TYR A 550 7.10 26.98 -12.14
C TYR A 550 8.35 26.62 -12.95
N MET A 551 8.74 25.34 -12.92
CA MET A 551 9.74 24.74 -13.80
C MET A 551 9.40 23.26 -14.03
N LYS A 552 10.13 22.59 -14.91
CA LYS A 552 9.85 21.22 -15.37
C LYS A 552 9.57 20.22 -14.22
N ASP A 553 10.31 20.34 -13.12
CA ASP A 553 10.23 19.44 -11.96
C ASP A 553 10.09 20.23 -10.64
N GLY A 554 9.55 21.44 -10.72
CA GLY A 554 9.31 22.31 -9.56
C GLY A 554 7.84 22.69 -9.45
N ARG A 555 7.23 22.44 -8.29
CA ARG A 555 5.84 22.73 -7.99
C ARG A 555 5.72 23.58 -6.74
N VAL A 556 4.90 24.62 -6.83
CA VAL A 556 4.49 25.45 -5.70
C VAL A 556 3.03 25.16 -5.41
N PHE A 557 2.74 24.89 -4.18
CA PHE A 557 1.40 24.81 -3.63
C PHE A 557 1.32 25.73 -2.41
N SER A 558 0.34 26.61 -2.39
CA SER A 558 0.01 27.40 -1.22
C SER A 558 -1.50 27.53 -1.13
N GLU A 559 -2.06 27.27 0.02
CA GLU A 559 -3.49 27.40 0.30
C GLU A 559 -3.67 28.13 1.63
N TYR A 560 -4.46 29.17 1.60
CA TYR A 560 -4.86 29.95 2.74
C TYR A 560 -6.36 29.73 2.98
N ARG A 561 -6.73 29.27 4.16
CA ARG A 561 -8.10 29.03 4.56
C ARG A 561 -8.45 29.76 5.82
N ILE A 562 -9.53 30.47 5.80
CA ILE A 562 -10.15 31.07 6.97
C ILE A 562 -11.54 30.48 7.12
N ARG A 563 -11.84 29.98 8.29
CA ARG A 563 -13.18 29.68 8.76
C ARG A 563 -13.43 30.56 9.97
N ASP A 564 -14.34 31.49 9.84
CA ASP A 564 -14.76 32.31 10.96
C ASP A 564 -16.15 31.84 11.42
N ALA A 565 -16.18 31.08 12.52
CA ALA A 565 -17.39 30.63 13.16
C ALA A 565 -17.63 31.48 14.41
N MET A 566 -18.90 31.68 14.81
CA MET A 566 -19.24 32.51 15.99
C MET A 566 -18.65 32.03 17.33
N SER A 567 -18.20 30.76 17.39
CA SER A 567 -17.53 30.16 18.56
C SER A 567 -16.02 30.36 18.62
N GLY A 568 -15.44 31.04 17.65
CA GLY A 568 -13.99 31.23 17.49
C GLY A 568 -13.56 30.91 16.05
N GLY A 569 -12.96 31.87 15.39
CA GLY A 569 -12.50 31.70 14.02
C GLY A 569 -11.34 30.73 13.94
N ASP A 570 -11.48 29.70 13.12
CA ASP A 570 -10.38 28.82 12.73
C ASP A 570 -9.82 29.33 11.41
N ALA A 571 -8.65 29.90 11.46
CA ALA A 571 -7.93 30.31 10.25
C ALA A 571 -6.64 29.50 10.14
N GLU A 572 -6.46 28.85 9.02
CA GLU A 572 -5.27 28.07 8.70
C GLU A 572 -4.67 28.55 7.39
N ALA A 573 -3.36 28.73 7.38
CA ALA A 573 -2.59 28.95 6.18
C ALA A 573 -1.71 27.72 5.91
N ALA A 574 -1.85 27.10 4.77
CA ALA A 574 -0.99 26.01 4.32
C ALA A 574 -0.11 26.52 3.18
N PHE A 575 1.17 26.27 3.26
CA PHE A 575 2.13 26.56 2.21
C PHE A 575 2.97 25.33 1.94
N GLY A 576 3.13 24.95 0.67
CA GLY A 576 3.99 23.86 0.25
C GLY A 576 4.81 24.29 -0.97
N LEU A 577 6.10 24.13 -0.88
CA LEU A 577 7.04 24.31 -1.98
C LEU A 577 7.78 23.00 -2.20
N LYS A 578 7.74 22.48 -3.41
CA LYS A 578 8.49 21.31 -3.82
C LYS A 578 9.30 21.61 -5.06
N ASN A 579 10.58 21.35 -4.98
CA ASN A 579 11.49 21.48 -6.10
C ASN A 579 12.23 20.18 -6.33
N LEU A 580 12.43 19.84 -7.57
CA LEU A 580 13.34 18.80 -7.99
C LEU A 580 14.25 19.37 -9.08
N TRP A 581 15.47 19.74 -8.69
CA TRP A 581 16.46 20.26 -9.63
C TRP A 581 17.31 19.12 -10.16
N THR A 582 17.38 19.03 -11.47
CA THR A 582 18.38 18.18 -12.15
C THR A 582 19.64 19.03 -12.35
N LEU A 583 20.60 18.91 -11.42
CA LEU A 583 21.84 19.68 -11.46
C LEU A 583 22.79 19.19 -12.56
N ALA A 584 22.76 17.89 -12.83
CA ALA A 584 23.49 17.24 -13.90
C ALA A 584 22.73 15.94 -14.30
N PRO A 585 23.00 15.32 -15.44
CA PRO A 585 22.44 14.04 -15.78
C PRO A 585 22.63 13.02 -14.64
N GLY A 586 21.53 12.51 -14.11
CA GLY A 586 21.52 11.58 -12.97
C GLY A 586 21.86 12.17 -11.61
N LEU A 587 21.98 13.48 -11.45
CA LEU A 587 22.11 14.18 -10.15
C LEU A 587 20.90 15.07 -9.94
N ARG A 588 20.07 14.72 -8.97
CA ARG A 588 18.85 15.43 -8.62
C ARG A 588 18.89 15.90 -7.16
N VAL A 589 18.43 17.12 -6.93
CA VAL A 589 18.23 17.66 -5.59
C VAL A 589 16.77 18.00 -5.42
N GLY A 590 16.12 17.33 -4.49
CA GLY A 590 14.74 17.61 -4.08
C GLY A 590 14.73 18.48 -2.84
N THR A 591 13.95 19.52 -2.83
CA THR A 591 13.65 20.28 -1.61
C THR A 591 12.15 20.40 -1.44
N THR A 592 11.68 20.23 -0.21
CA THR A 592 10.31 20.50 0.17
C THR A 592 10.31 21.42 1.38
N LEU A 593 9.43 22.40 1.35
CA LEU A 593 9.14 23.26 2.49
C LEU A 593 7.62 23.29 2.64
N GLU A 594 7.15 22.97 3.82
CA GLU A 594 5.73 22.95 4.13
C GLU A 594 5.49 23.69 5.43
N ARG A 595 4.43 24.51 5.46
CA ARG A 595 4.00 25.16 6.67
C ARG A 595 2.48 25.19 6.71
N VAL A 596 1.93 24.69 7.80
CA VAL A 596 0.55 24.98 8.22
C VAL A 596 0.63 25.85 9.45
N HIS A 597 0.00 26.98 9.39
CA HIS A 597 -0.05 27.92 10.50
C HIS A 597 -1.50 28.20 10.88
N ALA A 598 -1.84 27.92 12.14
CA ALA A 598 -3.11 28.28 12.70
C ALA A 598 -3.07 29.77 13.07
N LEU A 599 -3.86 30.56 12.35
CA LEU A 599 -3.94 32.02 12.58
C LEU A 599 -4.87 32.37 13.73
N SER A 600 -5.90 31.56 13.93
CA SER A 600 -6.84 31.67 15.06
C SER A 600 -7.57 30.33 15.27
N GLY A 601 -8.12 30.11 16.47
CA GLY A 601 -8.92 28.94 16.81
C GLY A 601 -8.44 28.18 18.05
N THR A 602 -9.26 27.21 18.51
CA THR A 602 -8.95 26.38 19.68
C THR A 602 -8.11 25.15 19.35
N GLY A 603 -8.06 24.73 18.09
CA GLY A 603 -7.23 23.65 17.59
C GLY A 603 -5.97 24.20 16.93
N ARG A 604 -4.86 24.29 17.68
CA ARG A 604 -3.60 24.75 17.12
C ARG A 604 -2.93 23.65 16.32
N ASN A 605 -3.27 23.51 15.06
CA ASN A 605 -2.57 22.61 14.12
C ASN A 605 -1.41 23.36 13.44
N GLU A 606 -0.40 23.76 14.20
CA GLU A 606 0.80 24.31 13.60
C GLU A 606 1.75 23.19 13.20
N ASN A 607 2.23 23.23 11.98
CA ASN A 607 3.18 22.27 11.46
C ASN A 607 4.09 22.95 10.43
N THR A 608 5.38 22.90 10.67
CA THR A 608 6.39 23.37 9.73
C THR A 608 7.32 22.22 9.42
N ALA A 609 7.52 21.90 8.16
CA ALA A 609 8.45 20.87 7.75
C ALA A 609 9.34 21.36 6.60
N GLY A 610 10.62 21.04 6.70
CA GLY A 610 11.58 21.23 5.63
C GLY A 610 12.29 19.92 5.34
N ALA A 611 12.40 19.56 4.07
CA ALA A 611 13.15 18.39 3.67
C ALA A 611 14.07 18.67 2.49
N VAL A 612 15.23 18.03 2.51
CA VAL A 612 16.20 18.02 1.40
C VAL A 612 16.47 16.57 1.04
N ALA A 613 16.35 16.25 -0.22
CA ALA A 613 16.68 14.94 -0.78
C ALA A 613 17.74 15.09 -1.86
N LEU A 614 18.72 14.23 -1.84
CA LEU A 614 19.75 14.12 -2.89
C LEU A 614 19.65 12.73 -3.52
N GLU A 615 19.63 12.69 -4.83
CA GLU A 615 19.63 11.46 -5.60
C GLU A 615 20.72 11.51 -6.65
N TYR A 616 21.53 10.47 -6.69
CA TYR A 616 22.59 10.32 -7.69
C TYR A 616 22.52 8.97 -8.38
N THR A 617 22.31 8.99 -9.71
CA THR A 617 22.11 7.79 -10.53
C THR A 617 22.97 7.77 -11.80
N ALA A 618 23.79 8.82 -12.03
CA ALA A 618 24.58 8.96 -13.26
C ALA A 618 25.66 7.89 -13.43
N ASN A 619 26.26 7.49 -12.32
CA ASN A 619 27.36 6.54 -12.39
C ASN A 619 26.82 5.10 -12.44
N PRO A 620 27.21 4.28 -13.43
CA PRO A 620 26.78 2.90 -13.49
C PRO A 620 27.34 2.03 -12.35
N LEU A 621 28.42 2.49 -11.70
CA LEU A 621 29.09 1.74 -10.64
C LEU A 621 28.56 2.07 -9.25
N TRP A 622 28.04 3.27 -9.02
CA TRP A 622 27.45 3.60 -7.72
C TRP A 622 26.27 4.55 -7.86
N LYS A 623 25.34 4.39 -6.98
CA LYS A 623 24.10 5.12 -6.92
C LYS A 623 23.75 5.35 -5.46
N GLY A 624 23.15 6.47 -5.17
CA GLY A 624 22.79 6.79 -3.78
C GLY A 624 21.65 7.77 -3.68
N THR A 625 20.93 7.66 -2.57
CA THR A 625 19.86 8.57 -2.18
C THR A 625 20.03 8.97 -0.74
N THR A 626 19.72 10.21 -0.42
CA THR A 626 19.61 10.67 0.97
C THR A 626 18.47 11.66 1.12
N ARG A 627 17.79 11.63 2.24
CA ARG A 627 16.74 12.58 2.62
C ARG A 627 16.91 12.96 4.08
N LEU A 628 16.86 14.24 4.35
CA LEU A 628 16.74 14.81 5.67
C LEU A 628 15.44 15.60 5.72
N GLU A 629 14.60 15.34 6.70
CA GLU A 629 13.40 16.10 6.98
C GLU A 629 13.41 16.53 8.45
N LEU A 630 13.12 17.80 8.66
CA LEU A 630 12.91 18.40 9.97
C LEU A 630 11.47 18.88 10.03
N ARG A 631 10.76 18.52 11.07
CA ARG A 631 9.37 18.90 11.27
C ARG A 631 9.15 19.41 12.69
N ASP A 632 8.49 20.54 12.78
CA ASP A 632 8.01 21.16 14.01
C ASP A 632 6.48 21.25 13.96
N ALA A 633 5.80 20.45 14.75
CA ALA A 633 4.35 20.44 14.89
C ALA A 633 3.95 21.02 16.26
N SER A 634 2.66 21.33 16.42
CA SER A 634 2.13 21.90 17.69
C SER A 634 2.39 21.01 18.90
N THR A 635 2.37 19.69 18.72
CA THR A 635 2.49 18.69 19.79
C THR A 635 3.83 17.99 19.83
N SER A 636 4.61 18.03 18.74
CA SER A 636 5.88 17.30 18.66
C SER A 636 6.85 17.91 17.65
N GLU A 637 8.11 17.63 17.86
CA GLU A 637 9.20 17.88 16.90
C GLU A 637 9.67 16.52 16.36
N SER A 638 10.02 16.45 15.07
CA SER A 638 10.57 15.23 14.51
C SER A 638 11.67 15.47 13.49
N ILE A 639 12.60 14.52 13.47
CA ILE A 639 13.70 14.43 12.51
C ILE A 639 13.58 13.08 11.81
N LEU A 640 13.56 13.09 10.49
CA LEU A 640 13.66 11.88 9.68
C LEU A 640 14.91 12.00 8.81
N PHE A 641 15.78 11.02 8.90
CA PHE A 641 16.97 10.94 8.06
C PHE A 641 17.04 9.55 7.43
N THR A 642 17.13 9.49 6.11
CA THR A 642 17.31 8.25 5.38
C THR A 642 18.47 8.37 4.42
N VAL A 643 19.25 7.32 4.30
CA VAL A 643 20.32 7.20 3.31
C VAL A 643 20.32 5.79 2.72
N GLY A 644 20.54 5.70 1.44
CA GLY A 644 20.74 4.45 0.73
C GLY A 644 21.90 4.58 -0.24
N LEU A 645 22.78 3.59 -0.26
CA LEU A 645 23.95 3.52 -1.13
C LEU A 645 24.11 2.12 -1.70
N ALA A 646 24.24 2.03 -3.02
CA ALA A 646 24.66 0.83 -3.71
C ALA A 646 25.89 1.19 -4.57
N ALA A 647 27.01 0.54 -4.30
CA ALA A 647 28.26 0.85 -4.96
C ALA A 647 28.97 -0.43 -5.41
N LYS A 648 29.26 -0.53 -6.70
CA LYS A 648 30.25 -1.44 -7.23
C LYS A 648 31.56 -0.67 -7.24
N ILE A 649 32.36 -0.84 -6.20
CA ILE A 649 33.57 -0.06 -5.94
C ILE A 649 34.57 -0.31 -7.09
N ASP A 650 34.74 -1.57 -7.42
CA ASP A 650 35.51 -2.01 -8.54
C ASP A 650 34.93 -3.32 -9.12
N ARG A 651 35.74 -4.06 -9.86
CA ARG A 651 35.35 -5.35 -10.46
C ARG A 651 35.03 -6.41 -9.41
N ASP A 652 35.69 -6.34 -8.25
CA ASP A 652 35.65 -7.36 -7.21
C ASP A 652 34.81 -6.97 -6.01
N TRP A 653 34.67 -5.67 -5.71
CA TRP A 653 34.01 -5.17 -4.52
C TRP A 653 32.66 -4.52 -4.80
N THR A 654 31.66 -4.93 -4.02
CA THR A 654 30.34 -4.30 -4.02
C THR A 654 29.95 -3.95 -2.58
N ALA A 655 29.50 -2.73 -2.36
CA ALA A 655 29.00 -2.24 -1.07
C ALA A 655 27.53 -1.83 -1.15
N LEU A 656 26.79 -2.16 -0.13
CA LEU A 656 25.41 -1.74 0.10
C LEU A 656 25.33 -1.11 1.48
N ALA A 657 24.68 0.03 1.60
CA ALA A 657 24.43 0.64 2.90
C ALA A 657 23.04 1.29 2.93
N ARG A 658 22.40 1.21 4.09
CA ARG A 658 21.13 1.88 4.36
C ARG A 658 21.14 2.37 5.80
N ASN A 659 20.62 3.58 6.01
CA ASN A 659 20.23 4.06 7.33
C ASN A 659 18.82 4.64 7.28
N ALA A 660 18.04 4.35 8.30
CA ALA A 660 16.77 5.01 8.57
C ALA A 660 16.78 5.43 10.05
N TYR A 661 16.71 6.72 10.26
CA TYR A 661 16.71 7.36 11.58
C TYR A 661 15.44 8.22 11.70
N SER A 662 14.67 8.00 12.75
CA SER A 662 13.47 8.76 13.08
C SER A 662 13.47 9.12 14.55
N LEU A 663 13.48 10.40 14.86
CA LEU A 663 13.37 10.92 16.22
C LEU A 663 12.11 11.77 16.31
N GLN A 664 11.26 11.51 17.28
CA GLN A 664 10.11 12.32 17.62
C GLN A 664 10.16 12.68 19.10
N ARG A 665 10.00 13.96 19.42
CA ARG A 665 9.91 14.48 20.78
C ARG A 665 8.56 15.14 20.98
N ALA A 666 7.88 14.80 22.05
CA ALA A 666 6.66 15.48 22.45
C ALA A 666 7.02 16.82 23.15
N LYS A 667 6.23 17.86 22.89
CA LYS A 667 6.43 19.20 23.48
C LYS A 667 5.88 19.34 24.89
N ASP A 668 5.08 18.38 25.33
CA ASP A 668 4.30 18.41 26.58
C ASP A 668 5.01 17.84 27.82
N GLY A 669 6.20 17.31 27.72
CA GLY A 669 6.85 16.74 28.90
C GLY A 669 8.10 15.93 28.64
N GLY A 670 8.69 16.03 27.45
CA GLY A 670 9.97 15.41 27.15
C GLY A 670 9.90 13.91 26.80
N SER A 671 8.70 13.38 26.51
CA SER A 671 8.55 12.03 25.97
C SER A 671 9.20 11.96 24.58
N GLU A 672 9.94 10.88 24.34
CA GLU A 672 10.75 10.70 23.14
C GLU A 672 10.51 9.34 22.52
N ARG A 673 10.42 9.30 21.20
CA ARG A 673 10.46 8.06 20.42
C ARG A 673 11.59 8.15 19.41
N LEU A 674 12.55 7.25 19.56
CA LEU A 674 13.71 7.14 18.68
C LEU A 674 13.73 5.76 18.03
N VAL A 675 13.82 5.75 16.73
CA VAL A 675 14.01 4.52 15.94
C VAL A 675 15.16 4.74 14.98
N GLU A 676 16.17 3.91 15.10
CA GLU A 676 17.31 3.89 14.18
C GLU A 676 17.57 2.50 13.67
N ARG A 677 17.81 2.39 12.39
CA ARG A 677 18.25 1.16 11.76
C ARG A 677 19.33 1.44 10.73
N LEU A 678 20.53 1.01 11.06
CA LEU A 678 21.68 1.02 10.18
C LEU A 678 21.95 -0.39 9.65
N GLN A 679 22.08 -0.53 8.35
CA GLN A 679 22.49 -1.79 7.71
C GLN A 679 23.58 -1.47 6.70
N ALA A 680 24.65 -2.26 6.73
CA ALA A 680 25.71 -2.18 5.74
C ALA A 680 26.15 -3.60 5.35
N GLY A 681 26.42 -3.79 4.08
CA GLY A 681 26.94 -5.03 3.52
C GLY A 681 28.08 -4.75 2.56
N LEU A 682 29.10 -5.59 2.62
CA LEU A 682 30.26 -5.54 1.76
C LEU A 682 30.48 -6.93 1.18
N ALA A 683 30.47 -7.04 -0.13
CA ALA A 683 30.74 -8.27 -0.86
C ALA A 683 32.04 -8.13 -1.65
N TRP A 684 32.87 -9.11 -1.54
CA TRP A 684 34.09 -9.24 -2.30
C TRP A 684 34.12 -10.56 -3.06
N ARG A 685 34.44 -10.49 -4.32
CA ARG A 685 34.61 -11.64 -5.19
C ARG A 685 35.85 -11.48 -6.03
N ASP A 686 36.79 -12.40 -5.90
CA ASP A 686 37.96 -12.50 -6.79
C ASP A 686 37.48 -12.88 -8.20
N SER A 687 37.26 -11.87 -9.04
CA SER A 687 36.75 -12.05 -10.41
C SER A 687 37.80 -12.58 -11.40
N GLU A 688 39.08 -12.57 -11.04
CA GLU A 688 40.17 -13.09 -11.90
C GLU A 688 40.38 -14.59 -11.70
N THR A 689 40.57 -15.01 -10.49
CA THR A 689 40.87 -16.41 -10.18
C THR A 689 39.65 -17.17 -9.63
N ASN A 690 38.63 -16.47 -9.21
CA ASN A 690 37.42 -17.01 -8.56
C ASN A 690 37.73 -17.92 -7.36
N ARG A 691 38.84 -17.64 -6.65
CA ARG A 691 39.32 -18.45 -5.51
C ARG A 691 38.76 -17.97 -4.19
N TRP A 692 38.37 -16.70 -4.12
CA TRP A 692 37.86 -16.09 -2.89
C TRP A 692 36.52 -15.42 -3.10
N ASN A 693 35.61 -15.64 -2.16
CA ASN A 693 34.40 -14.87 -2.03
C ASN A 693 34.24 -14.49 -0.56
N ALA A 694 33.87 -13.27 -0.27
CA ALA A 694 33.57 -12.85 1.09
C ALA A 694 32.36 -11.94 1.14
N LEU A 695 31.57 -12.09 2.18
CA LEU A 695 30.42 -11.23 2.47
C LEU A 695 30.51 -10.81 3.92
N ALA A 696 30.50 -9.51 4.18
CA ALA A 696 30.40 -8.94 5.52
C ALA A 696 29.11 -8.14 5.64
N ARG A 697 28.46 -8.23 6.80
CA ARG A 697 27.24 -7.49 7.11
C ARG A 697 27.32 -6.94 8.52
N VAL A 698 26.84 -5.70 8.69
CA VAL A 698 26.63 -5.06 9.99
C VAL A 698 25.22 -4.52 10.02
N GLU A 699 24.51 -4.75 11.11
CA GLU A 699 23.23 -4.18 11.38
C GLU A 699 23.20 -3.62 12.80
N HIS A 700 22.71 -2.39 12.95
CA HIS A 700 22.43 -1.78 14.24
C HIS A 700 20.98 -1.34 14.27
N ARG A 701 20.28 -1.70 15.35
CA ARG A 701 18.90 -1.31 15.63
C ARG A 701 18.86 -0.63 16.99
N LEU A 702 18.22 0.50 17.06
CA LEU A 702 17.93 1.19 18.29
C LEU A 702 16.47 1.60 18.28
N GLU A 703 15.72 1.16 19.26
CA GLU A 703 14.33 1.51 19.48
C GLU A 703 14.20 2.02 20.92
N GLN A 704 13.68 3.22 21.05
CA GLN A 704 13.33 3.82 22.33
C GLN A 704 11.94 4.40 22.22
N ASP A 705 11.07 4.10 23.15
CA ASP A 705 9.71 4.61 23.18
C ASP A 705 9.32 4.95 24.61
N ASP A 706 9.24 6.23 24.90
CA ASP A 706 8.81 6.80 26.18
C ASP A 706 7.48 7.59 26.01
N MET A 707 6.80 7.45 24.84
CA MET A 707 5.58 8.18 24.52
C MET A 707 4.36 7.72 25.31
N GLN A 708 4.40 6.50 25.86
CA GLN A 708 3.34 6.00 26.72
C GLN A 708 3.64 6.27 28.19
N ALA A 709 2.70 6.93 28.87
CA ALA A 709 2.86 7.26 30.27
C ALA A 709 3.13 6.00 31.14
N GLY A 710 4.26 6.00 31.86
CA GLY A 710 4.67 4.92 32.76
C GLY A 710 5.34 3.72 32.09
N VAL A 711 5.60 3.78 30.79
CA VAL A 711 6.32 2.71 30.05
C VAL A 711 7.55 3.31 29.40
N GLN A 712 8.73 2.86 29.84
CA GLN A 712 10.01 3.20 29.20
C GLN A 712 10.59 1.95 28.58
N LEU A 713 10.65 1.92 27.27
CA LEU A 713 11.23 0.83 26.51
C LEU A 713 12.44 1.32 25.73
N LYS A 714 13.54 0.61 25.87
CA LYS A 714 14.73 0.83 25.03
C LYS A 714 15.35 -0.50 24.65
N SER A 715 15.45 -0.77 23.37
CA SER A 715 16.12 -1.95 22.83
C SER A 715 17.22 -1.51 21.87
N ALA A 716 18.41 -1.99 22.09
CA ALA A 716 19.55 -1.77 21.21
C ALA A 716 20.17 -3.11 20.83
N THR A 717 20.18 -3.41 19.54
CA THR A 717 20.75 -4.65 19.00
C THR A 717 21.78 -4.34 17.92
N THR A 718 22.98 -4.88 18.08
CA THR A 718 24.02 -4.84 17.03
C THR A 718 24.30 -6.26 16.58
N LEU A 719 24.32 -6.47 15.28
CA LEU A 719 24.63 -7.74 14.64
C LEU A 719 25.76 -7.53 13.64
N VAL A 720 26.74 -8.42 13.67
CA VAL A 720 27.82 -8.48 12.68
C VAL A 720 27.89 -9.89 12.17
N SER A 721 27.98 -10.07 10.85
CA SER A 721 28.24 -11.38 10.26
C SER A 721 29.26 -11.27 9.12
N ILE A 722 30.09 -12.30 9.02
CA ILE A 722 31.11 -12.45 7.98
C ILE A 722 31.05 -13.88 7.48
N HIS A 723 31.03 -14.02 6.17
CA HIS A 723 31.11 -15.29 5.51
C HIS A 723 32.20 -15.20 4.43
N ALA A 724 33.08 -16.19 4.35
CA ALA A 724 34.13 -16.26 3.35
C ALA A 724 34.26 -17.67 2.83
N ASP A 725 34.42 -17.81 1.52
CA ASP A 725 34.73 -19.05 0.84
C ASP A 725 36.10 -18.92 0.18
N TRP A 726 36.92 -19.95 0.35
CA TRP A 726 38.25 -20.05 -0.23
C TRP A 726 38.42 -21.34 -0.98
N GLN A 727 38.69 -21.28 -2.25
CA GLN A 727 38.95 -22.41 -3.13
C GLN A 727 40.35 -22.33 -3.71
N PRO A 728 41.38 -22.76 -2.93
CA PRO A 728 42.79 -22.63 -3.39
C PRO A 728 43.08 -23.46 -4.64
N ARG A 729 42.40 -24.59 -4.75
CA ARG A 729 42.42 -25.48 -5.92
C ARG A 729 41.03 -26.03 -6.15
N ARG A 730 40.74 -26.41 -7.39
CA ARG A 730 39.40 -26.88 -7.77
C ARG A 730 38.79 -27.98 -6.87
N PRO A 731 39.57 -29.00 -6.36
CA PRO A 731 39.01 -30.03 -5.51
C PRO A 731 38.90 -29.64 -4.02
N PHE A 732 39.33 -28.45 -3.63
CA PHE A 732 39.38 -28.08 -2.21
C PHE A 732 38.67 -26.75 -1.94
N LEU A 733 37.61 -26.80 -1.11
CA LEU A 733 36.83 -25.62 -0.72
C LEU A 733 36.81 -25.50 0.81
N VAL A 734 37.13 -24.32 1.33
CA VAL A 734 37.01 -23.96 2.74
C VAL A 734 36.02 -22.80 2.86
N SER A 735 35.01 -22.99 3.68
CA SER A 735 34.05 -21.93 4.02
C SER A 735 34.21 -21.58 5.50
N GLY A 736 34.28 -20.29 5.82
CA GLY A 736 34.33 -19.77 7.16
C GLY A 736 33.16 -18.83 7.43
N ARG A 737 32.61 -18.88 8.65
CA ARG A 737 31.52 -17.99 9.09
C ARG A 737 31.80 -17.46 10.48
N TYR A 738 31.49 -16.21 10.69
CA TYR A 738 31.48 -15.57 11.98
C TYR A 738 30.21 -14.74 12.10
N ALA A 739 29.50 -14.84 13.22
CA ALA A 739 28.42 -13.91 13.53
C ALA A 739 28.46 -13.57 15.04
N ALA A 740 28.08 -12.34 15.37
CA ALA A 740 27.99 -11.87 16.74
C ALA A 740 26.78 -10.95 16.88
N LYS A 741 26.09 -11.11 18.01
CA LYS A 741 24.92 -10.30 18.38
C LYS A 741 25.13 -9.75 19.79
N TRP A 742 24.89 -8.45 19.93
CA TRP A 742 24.85 -7.75 21.21
C TRP A 742 23.47 -7.12 21.35
N THR A 743 22.74 -7.46 22.39
CA THR A 743 21.42 -6.87 22.66
C THR A 743 21.44 -6.29 24.06
N THR A 744 20.89 -5.09 24.20
CA THR A 744 20.62 -4.45 25.48
C THR A 744 19.17 -4.01 25.49
N ASP A 745 18.36 -4.64 26.32
CA ASP A 745 16.98 -4.30 26.52
C ASP A 745 16.82 -3.64 27.89
N LYS A 746 16.15 -2.49 27.91
CA LYS A 746 15.78 -1.79 29.13
C LYS A 746 14.27 -1.62 29.15
N SER A 747 13.66 -2.05 30.23
CA SER A 747 12.24 -1.85 30.48
C SER A 747 12.05 -1.38 31.91
N ASN A 748 11.48 -0.18 32.08
CA ASN A 748 11.16 0.42 33.39
C ASN A 748 12.33 0.36 34.39
N GLY A 749 13.55 0.70 33.94
CA GLY A 749 14.76 0.72 34.78
C GLY A 749 15.51 -0.62 34.93
N LEU A 750 14.91 -1.72 34.52
CA LEU A 750 15.58 -3.01 34.45
C LEU A 750 16.32 -3.14 33.12
N ALA A 751 17.59 -3.50 33.18
CA ALA A 751 18.43 -3.69 32.00
C ALA A 751 18.84 -5.16 31.87
N THR A 752 18.53 -5.75 30.74
CA THR A 752 18.99 -7.10 30.36
C THR A 752 20.00 -6.95 29.23
N ARG A 753 21.13 -7.59 29.35
CA ARG A 753 22.16 -7.61 28.30
C ARG A 753 22.37 -9.03 27.84
N TYR A 754 22.43 -9.20 26.55
CA TYR A 754 22.70 -10.48 25.92
C TYR A 754 23.80 -10.33 24.90
N ARG A 755 24.76 -11.24 24.91
CA ARG A 755 25.81 -11.33 23.90
C ARG A 755 25.97 -12.77 23.45
N ALA A 756 25.97 -12.99 22.17
CA ALA A 756 26.23 -14.29 21.57
C ALA A 756 27.18 -14.16 20.38
N GLN A 757 28.06 -15.15 20.24
CA GLN A 757 28.99 -15.24 19.10
C GLN A 757 28.99 -16.66 18.56
N VAL A 758 29.04 -16.77 17.23
CA VAL A 758 29.15 -18.03 16.55
C VAL A 758 30.30 -17.99 15.55
N VAL A 759 31.15 -19.02 15.61
CA VAL A 759 32.22 -19.25 14.62
C VAL A 759 31.99 -20.62 14.02
N GLY A 760 32.08 -20.72 12.71
CA GLY A 760 31.95 -21.99 12.01
C GLY A 760 32.92 -22.09 10.84
N ALA A 761 33.39 -23.29 10.59
CA ALA A 761 34.20 -23.56 9.41
C ALA A 761 33.77 -24.90 8.78
N ARG A 762 33.85 -24.94 7.48
CA ARG A 762 33.67 -26.17 6.71
C ARG A 762 34.82 -26.29 5.70
N ALA A 763 35.44 -27.46 5.66
CA ALA A 763 36.40 -27.82 4.63
C ALA A 763 35.81 -28.99 3.83
N THR A 764 35.83 -28.90 2.52
CA THR A 764 35.39 -29.97 1.62
C THR A 764 36.50 -30.30 0.67
N TRP A 765 36.83 -31.57 0.49
CA TRP A 765 37.84 -32.07 -0.40
C TRP A 765 37.25 -33.13 -1.36
N GLU A 766 37.23 -32.81 -2.64
CA GLU A 766 36.89 -33.76 -3.71
C GLU A 766 38.13 -34.66 -3.99
N PHE A 767 38.18 -35.78 -3.31
CA PHE A 767 39.34 -36.69 -3.38
C PHE A 767 39.28 -37.62 -4.59
N ALA A 768 38.11 -37.81 -5.19
CA ALA A 768 37.90 -38.62 -6.38
C ALA A 768 36.74 -38.04 -7.23
N PRO A 769 36.68 -38.32 -8.54
CA PRO A 769 35.53 -37.92 -9.36
C PRO A 769 34.23 -38.35 -8.71
N ARG A 770 33.34 -37.36 -8.46
CA ARG A 770 32.03 -37.54 -7.80
C ARG A 770 32.05 -37.79 -6.27
N TRP A 771 33.19 -37.92 -5.61
CA TRP A 771 33.30 -38.15 -4.18
C TRP A 771 33.96 -37.00 -3.47
N ASP A 772 33.38 -36.54 -2.40
CA ASP A 772 33.97 -35.54 -1.52
C ASP A 772 33.91 -35.96 -0.04
N ILE A 773 34.82 -35.45 0.76
CA ILE A 773 34.79 -35.53 2.20
C ILE A 773 34.70 -34.13 2.79
N GLY A 774 33.76 -33.94 3.72
CA GLY A 774 33.51 -32.67 4.37
C GLY A 774 33.84 -32.76 5.86
N PHE A 775 34.52 -31.74 6.38
CA PHE A 775 34.73 -31.50 7.78
C PHE A 775 34.01 -30.24 8.20
N VAL A 776 33.20 -30.30 9.26
CA VAL A 776 32.42 -29.17 9.75
C VAL A 776 32.74 -28.97 11.23
N THR A 777 33.09 -27.76 11.62
CA THR A 777 33.33 -27.40 13.04
C THR A 777 32.61 -26.09 13.35
N SER A 778 32.25 -25.95 14.62
CA SER A 778 31.45 -24.82 15.08
C SER A 778 31.59 -24.57 16.59
N LEU A 779 31.49 -23.29 16.97
CA LEU A 779 31.50 -22.84 18.34
C LEU A 779 30.48 -21.71 18.50
N LEU A 780 29.52 -21.89 19.41
CA LEU A 780 28.63 -20.82 19.86
C LEU A 780 28.99 -20.52 21.33
N VAL A 781 29.15 -19.25 21.63
CA VAL A 781 29.40 -18.72 22.97
C VAL A 781 28.32 -17.70 23.31
N GLY A 782 27.57 -17.95 24.37
CA GLY A 782 26.65 -17.01 24.99
C GLY A 782 27.21 -16.51 26.31
N GLU A 783 27.46 -15.21 26.44
CA GLU A 783 28.10 -14.66 27.66
C GLU A 783 27.11 -14.43 28.81
N SER A 784 25.85 -14.12 28.48
CA SER A 784 24.84 -13.83 29.52
C SER A 784 24.38 -15.06 30.29
N LEU A 785 24.59 -16.25 29.75
CA LEU A 785 24.11 -17.52 30.30
C LEU A 785 25.25 -18.53 30.48
N ASP A 786 26.50 -18.11 30.32
CA ASP A 786 27.72 -18.91 30.36
C ASP A 786 27.63 -20.23 29.57
N SER A 787 26.86 -20.15 28.44
CA SER A 787 26.63 -21.30 27.59
C SER A 787 27.68 -21.39 26.49
N ARG A 788 28.33 -22.56 26.39
CA ARG A 788 29.29 -22.86 25.32
C ARG A 788 28.84 -24.11 24.59
N GLN A 789 28.72 -24.00 23.30
CA GLN A 789 28.22 -25.10 22.48
C GLN A 789 29.19 -25.37 21.33
N TYR A 790 29.53 -26.64 21.17
CA TYR A 790 30.52 -27.08 20.19
C TYR A 790 29.84 -28.01 19.18
N GLY A 791 30.11 -27.81 17.89
CA GLY A 791 29.73 -28.74 16.85
C GLY A 791 30.96 -29.27 16.13
N LEU A 792 31.02 -30.57 15.91
CA LEU A 792 32.06 -31.24 15.14
C LEU A 792 31.42 -32.36 14.34
N GLY A 793 31.62 -32.36 13.01
CA GLY A 793 31.02 -33.34 12.09
C GLY A 793 31.94 -33.69 10.96
N LEU A 794 31.78 -34.94 10.51
CA LEU A 794 32.39 -35.45 9.27
C LEU A 794 31.28 -35.86 8.29
N GLU A 795 31.52 -35.68 7.01
CA GLU A 795 30.54 -35.92 5.96
C GLU A 795 31.24 -36.52 4.74
N LEU A 796 30.68 -37.60 4.20
CA LEU A 796 31.11 -38.20 2.94
C LEU A 796 30.02 -37.93 1.89
N GLY A 797 30.37 -37.25 0.82
CA GLY A 797 29.47 -36.87 -0.25
C GLY A 797 29.68 -37.62 -1.57
N TYR A 798 28.60 -37.83 -2.29
CA TYR A 798 28.60 -38.43 -3.60
C TYR A 798 27.73 -37.66 -4.58
N LEU A 799 28.29 -37.29 -5.73
CA LEU A 799 27.57 -36.66 -6.82
C LEU A 799 26.88 -37.75 -7.66
N VAL A 800 25.61 -37.99 -7.37
CA VAL A 800 24.81 -39.05 -7.99
C VAL A 800 24.62 -38.80 -9.48
N THR A 801 24.26 -37.58 -9.84
CA THR A 801 24.15 -37.07 -11.21
C THR A 801 24.51 -35.61 -11.22
N THR A 802 24.60 -35.01 -12.39
CA THR A 802 24.88 -33.58 -12.52
C THR A 802 23.91 -32.81 -11.64
N ASN A 803 24.46 -32.00 -10.73
CA ASN A 803 23.72 -31.15 -9.82
C ASN A 803 22.99 -31.83 -8.66
N LEU A 804 22.96 -33.17 -8.57
CA LEU A 804 22.40 -33.92 -7.43
C LEU A 804 23.51 -34.50 -6.57
N TRP A 805 23.70 -33.97 -5.39
CA TRP A 805 24.69 -34.39 -4.42
C TRP A 805 23.98 -34.96 -3.18
N VAL A 806 24.43 -36.12 -2.76
CA VAL A 806 23.94 -36.81 -1.55
C VAL A 806 25.13 -37.08 -0.64
N SER A 807 24.98 -36.76 0.65
CA SER A 807 26.01 -37.07 1.64
C SER A 807 25.47 -37.81 2.83
N ALA A 808 26.32 -38.63 3.44
CA ALA A 808 26.12 -39.20 4.73
C ALA A 808 27.17 -38.65 5.69
N GLY A 809 26.76 -38.22 6.85
CA GLY A 809 27.63 -37.62 7.83
C GLY A 809 27.35 -38.11 9.24
N TYR A 810 28.28 -37.80 10.11
CA TYR A 810 28.16 -38.08 11.54
C TYR A 810 28.59 -36.84 12.32
N THR A 811 27.71 -36.31 13.15
CA THR A 811 27.98 -35.21 14.07
C THR A 811 28.50 -35.80 15.39
N LEU A 812 29.77 -35.59 15.68
CA LEU A 812 30.46 -36.11 16.85
C LEU A 812 30.07 -35.36 18.13
N LEU A 813 29.99 -34.03 18.02
CA LEU A 813 29.57 -33.12 19.07
C LEU A 813 28.37 -32.34 18.63
N GLY A 814 27.28 -32.39 19.33
CA GLY A 814 26.05 -31.66 19.09
C GLY A 814 25.83 -30.59 20.16
N TYR A 815 24.79 -29.87 19.98
CA TYR A 815 24.31 -28.79 20.83
C TYR A 815 23.68 -29.33 22.11
N ARG A 816 23.98 -28.69 23.24
CA ARG A 816 23.27 -28.86 24.49
C ARG A 816 23.04 -27.49 25.11
N ASP A 817 21.80 -27.08 25.26
CA ASP A 817 21.44 -25.86 25.97
C ASP A 817 21.06 -26.20 27.41
N ALA A 818 21.84 -25.72 28.36
CA ALA A 818 21.63 -25.97 29.79
C ALA A 818 20.61 -25.03 30.43
N ASP A 819 20.25 -23.92 29.74
CA ASP A 819 19.49 -22.81 30.31
C ASP A 819 18.01 -22.79 29.91
N LEU A 820 17.64 -23.51 28.87
CA LEU A 820 16.25 -23.69 28.47
C LEU A 820 15.83 -25.12 28.84
N ALA A 821 15.26 -25.28 30.00
CA ALA A 821 14.73 -26.56 30.46
C ALA A 821 13.72 -27.13 29.43
N GLY A 822 14.10 -28.25 28.82
CA GLY A 822 13.35 -28.88 27.71
C GLY A 822 13.89 -28.57 26.30
N ALA A 823 14.95 -27.79 26.17
CA ALA A 823 15.64 -27.50 24.91
C ALA A 823 16.98 -28.29 24.80
N ASP A 824 17.10 -29.42 25.45
CA ASP A 824 18.22 -30.32 25.24
C ASP A 824 18.25 -30.81 23.83
N TYR A 825 19.07 -30.14 23.05
CA TYR A 825 19.23 -30.34 21.64
C TYR A 825 20.60 -30.95 21.36
N THR A 826 20.65 -32.14 20.84
CA THR A 826 21.88 -32.70 20.34
C THR A 826 21.72 -33.15 18.90
N ALA A 827 22.36 -32.45 17.94
CA ALA A 827 22.55 -32.97 16.60
C ALA A 827 23.57 -34.13 16.55
N LYS A 828 24.00 -34.65 17.68
CA LYS A 828 24.95 -35.79 17.73
C LYS A 828 24.34 -37.04 17.13
N GLY A 829 25.00 -37.58 16.13
CA GLY A 829 24.54 -38.81 15.47
C GLY A 829 24.69 -38.77 13.92
N PRO A 830 24.28 -39.85 13.27
CA PRO A 830 24.34 -39.97 11.83
C PRO A 830 23.24 -39.13 11.16
N TYR A 831 23.57 -38.54 10.03
CA TYR A 831 22.63 -37.82 9.20
C TYR A 831 22.86 -38.08 7.70
N VAL A 832 21.83 -37.87 6.91
CA VAL A 832 21.91 -37.87 5.44
C VAL A 832 21.49 -36.49 4.97
N ARG A 833 22.22 -35.98 3.99
CA ARG A 833 21.90 -34.70 3.34
C ARG A 833 21.77 -34.90 1.85
N LEU A 834 20.82 -34.18 1.27
CA LEU A 834 20.61 -34.08 -0.16
C LEU A 834 20.72 -32.61 -0.56
N ARG A 835 21.45 -32.33 -1.63
CA ARG A 835 21.50 -31.05 -2.29
C ARG A 835 21.28 -31.23 -3.77
N TYR A 836 20.27 -30.57 -4.29
CA TYR A 836 19.95 -30.57 -5.70
C TYR A 836 19.92 -29.13 -6.22
N LYS A 837 20.82 -28.82 -7.15
CA LYS A 837 20.81 -27.57 -7.92
C LYS A 837 20.18 -27.89 -9.27
N PHE A 838 19.22 -27.11 -9.71
CA PHE A 838 18.58 -27.32 -11.00
C PHE A 838 18.56 -26.03 -11.83
N ASP A 839 18.56 -26.22 -13.11
CA ASP A 839 18.42 -25.24 -14.16
C ASP A 839 17.29 -25.62 -15.12
N GLU A 840 17.19 -24.94 -16.23
CA GLU A 840 16.20 -25.20 -17.28
C GLU A 840 16.21 -26.61 -17.83
N THR A 841 17.31 -27.36 -17.71
CA THR A 841 17.45 -28.73 -18.22
C THR A 841 16.68 -29.73 -17.37
N LEU A 842 16.27 -29.37 -16.14
CA LEU A 842 15.47 -30.23 -15.25
C LEU A 842 14.17 -30.71 -15.90
N LEU A 843 13.55 -29.89 -16.73
CA LEU A 843 12.27 -30.17 -17.37
C LEU A 843 12.39 -30.77 -18.78
N ASP A 844 13.58 -31.00 -19.29
CA ASP A 844 13.80 -31.57 -20.62
C ASP A 844 13.23 -33.01 -20.74
N GLY A 845 13.03 -33.70 -19.61
CA GLY A 845 12.38 -35.02 -19.54
C GLY A 845 10.87 -35.01 -19.28
N VAL A 846 10.26 -33.86 -18.94
CA VAL A 846 8.85 -33.75 -18.52
C VAL A 846 8.02 -33.09 -19.63
N GLY A 847 8.05 -33.62 -20.84
CA GLY A 847 7.08 -33.29 -21.90
C GLY A 847 7.20 -31.89 -22.51
N ALA A 848 8.37 -31.30 -22.48
CA ALA A 848 8.70 -30.20 -23.37
C ALA A 848 8.79 -30.76 -24.80
N GLY A 849 7.92 -30.32 -25.69
CA GLY A 849 7.94 -30.73 -27.07
C GLY A 849 9.32 -30.49 -27.72
N PRO A 850 9.63 -31.15 -28.83
CA PRO A 850 10.96 -31.16 -29.40
C PRO A 850 11.48 -29.75 -29.62
N ARG A 851 12.65 -29.46 -29.07
CA ARG A 851 13.42 -28.26 -29.39
C ARG A 851 13.57 -28.19 -30.92
N GLY A 852 13.00 -27.19 -31.53
CA GLY A 852 13.37 -26.87 -32.89
C GLY A 852 14.88 -26.71 -32.91
N SER A 853 15.54 -27.61 -33.60
CA SER A 853 17.00 -27.56 -33.84
C SER A 853 17.32 -26.13 -34.33
N ALA A 854 18.00 -25.35 -33.50
CA ALA A 854 18.70 -24.18 -34.00
C ALA A 854 19.74 -24.73 -35.01
N ALA A 855 19.39 -24.59 -36.28
CA ALA A 855 20.28 -24.86 -37.35
C ALA A 855 21.57 -24.06 -37.15
N GLU A 856 22.68 -24.76 -37.14
CA GLU A 856 24.00 -24.21 -37.37
C GLU A 856 23.94 -23.10 -38.43
N ALA A 857 24.12 -21.90 -38.02
CA ALA A 857 24.53 -20.82 -38.91
C ALA A 857 26.08 -20.71 -38.83
N THR A 858 26.72 -21.60 -39.50
CA THR A 858 28.09 -21.40 -39.99
C THR A 858 28.03 -20.35 -41.11
N ARG A 859 28.45 -19.11 -40.84
CA ARG A 859 29.36 -18.31 -41.65
C ARG A 859 29.50 -16.91 -41.08
#